data_98ad0a68777e6bca8250d7eee2fe9ddc
#
_entry.id   98ad0a68777e6bca8250d7eee2fe9ddc
#
_cell.length_a   1.000
_cell.length_b   1.000
_cell.length_c   1.000
_cell.angle_alpha   90.00
_cell.angle_beta   90.00
_cell.angle_gamma   90.00
#
_symmetry.space_group_name_H-M   'P 1'
#
loop_
_entity.id
_entity.type
_entity.pdbx_description
1 polymer ?
#
loop_
_entity_poly.entity_id
_entity_poly.type
_entity_poly.pdbx_seq_one_letter_code
_entity_poly.pdbx_strand_id
1 'polypeptide(L)'
;MATEAGEDEHDLNSFMYQTVGHQVVPLYAEATGIPLYRRAIAGGATQPGKEYSHYRRSGEPPERRSPSGFTSRSGGDARHALGQHDDLQEPGDVAGSPQHAGPEEHRHPADDGTAPEEPDETESMVPLLQAIQKAHPEANALCAGAILSTYQRTRVESVATRLGLTPLAYLWKFPVLPGPGQSTGSPGSDAQLLDDMAAAGMEARIIKVASGGLDDSFLWTNVASAAGKERLARAMRRFGTAETGAVIGEGGEFETLVLDGPPSLFQKRIVVAEEDRRVISEGGGSAWLRLQNARLENKGATNTTDGMECRVRVPDLLDPKFNGVLGALSCPDAGEPLPDPQSRPLDVEDGNSVKLGSLQSGVNRKLQTWCFVVGRSASIEAETQTIVELIRERLRQHCLPSSAILSATVVLRRMADFPAINNIYGTLFTEPNPASRVTISCGESLSAAAAAAADTGIAVYLNVHTALPPGQRHGLHVQSRSYWAPANIGPYSQAISVPVASLGSAGSDASSASGPRLVSVAGQIPLVPATMALPPGAPEDTLPLQLALSLQHLWRIGAEMGVQWWTSAVAYFPKCAAGDDGGRMVRKARLASQAWRTAHQSKPSPSPGDEEDEDEGGPDLWDRRYNAQYMAFATGEEENKGAPPLPDRAVLASSPAVLSPTATAAVPPLFVAEVDELPRGAGVEWHAHLGVAHARERSVVLREARLPAPGGEEEGREVAVWQVIVPAATAEERRTSFVQTVVAEPYSGSARPGSSHARVARAALSQLGDVGLAGELAAAVRYMDAELLKAGAEKVGMEELGPVVLCRSLWDAKGTRLAAVTVYHSVFC
;
A
#
# COMPACT_ATOMS: atom_id res chain seq x y z
N MET A 1 -3.30 2.31 27.17
CA MET A 1 -3.61 1.17 28.03
C MET A 1 -2.50 1.07 29.03
N ALA A 2 -2.81 0.74 30.28
CA ALA A 2 -1.77 0.52 31.28
C ALA A 2 -2.01 -0.87 31.88
N THR A 3 -0.93 -1.59 32.07
CA THR A 3 -0.98 -2.87 32.78
C THR A 3 -1.21 -2.59 34.26
N GLU A 4 -2.06 -3.36 34.92
CA GLU A 4 -1.95 -3.62 36.34
C GLU A 4 -0.89 -4.71 36.50
N ALA A 5 0.38 -4.35 36.27
CA ALA A 5 1.49 -5.15 36.75
C ALA A 5 1.47 -5.13 38.27
N GLY A 6 1.94 -6.20 38.92
CA GLY A 6 2.13 -6.22 40.35
C GLY A 6 2.99 -5.01 40.78
N GLU A 7 2.87 -4.52 42.02
CA GLU A 7 3.50 -3.25 42.47
C GLU A 7 5.02 -3.12 42.21
N ASP A 8 5.70 -4.20 41.81
CA ASP A 8 7.14 -4.27 41.52
C ASP A 8 7.51 -4.47 40.03
N GLU A 9 6.55 -4.69 39.11
CA GLU A 9 6.80 -4.95 37.71
C GLU A 9 6.48 -3.71 36.86
N HIS A 10 7.47 -2.91 36.52
CA HIS A 10 7.32 -1.59 35.90
C HIS A 10 7.66 -1.52 34.43
N ASP A 11 8.26 -2.57 33.86
CA ASP A 11 8.56 -2.68 32.42
C ASP A 11 8.19 -4.08 31.93
N LEU A 12 7.17 -4.17 31.10
CA LEU A 12 6.78 -5.39 30.41
C LEU A 12 7.25 -5.31 28.96
N ASN A 13 7.82 -6.37 28.43
CA ASN A 13 8.19 -6.46 27.03
C ASN A 13 6.93 -6.55 26.15
N SER A 14 6.41 -5.40 25.73
CA SER A 14 5.33 -5.30 24.76
C SER A 14 5.79 -4.55 23.52
N PHE A 15 5.55 -5.14 22.34
CA PHE A 15 5.78 -4.45 21.07
C PHE A 15 4.62 -3.51 20.69
N MET A 16 3.47 -3.67 21.34
CA MET A 16 2.26 -2.92 21.05
C MET A 16 2.08 -1.69 21.93
N TYR A 17 2.49 -1.78 23.21
CA TYR A 17 2.19 -0.79 24.24
C TYR A 17 3.45 -0.30 24.96
N GLN A 18 3.48 1.00 25.20
CA GLN A 18 4.45 1.57 26.13
C GLN A 18 4.04 1.24 27.57
N THR A 19 4.94 0.65 28.34
CA THR A 19 4.68 0.21 29.72
C THR A 19 5.30 1.13 30.75
N VAL A 20 6.42 1.75 30.48
CA VAL A 20 7.08 2.73 31.37
C VAL A 20 6.24 4.00 31.49
N GLY A 21 6.13 4.54 32.70
CA GLY A 21 5.39 5.79 32.99
C GLY A 21 3.87 5.60 33.18
N HIS A 22 3.37 4.37 33.23
CA HIS A 22 1.94 4.07 33.41
C HIS A 22 1.33 4.70 34.68
N GLN A 23 2.14 4.97 35.71
CA GLN A 23 1.73 5.61 36.97
C GLN A 23 1.19 7.04 36.75
N VAL A 24 1.66 7.71 35.69
CA VAL A 24 1.25 9.08 35.34
C VAL A 24 -0.03 9.13 34.54
N VAL A 25 -0.36 8.05 33.85
CA VAL A 25 -1.54 7.97 32.93
C VAL A 25 -2.86 8.40 33.56
N PRO A 26 -3.19 8.09 34.84
CA PRO A 26 -4.43 8.56 35.47
C PRO A 26 -4.60 10.08 35.47
N LEU A 27 -3.48 10.83 35.50
CA LEU A 27 -3.53 12.30 35.54
C LEU A 27 -3.98 12.92 34.21
N TYR A 28 -3.89 12.19 33.09
CA TYR A 28 -4.30 12.72 31.78
C TYR A 28 -5.81 13.04 31.72
N ALA A 29 -6.66 12.30 32.44
CA ALA A 29 -8.08 12.61 32.49
C ALA A 29 -8.35 14.03 32.98
N GLU A 30 -7.72 14.42 34.07
CA GLU A 30 -7.87 15.75 34.65
C GLU A 30 -7.01 16.80 33.93
N ALA A 31 -5.83 16.40 33.37
CA ALA A 31 -4.97 17.30 32.62
C ALA A 31 -5.64 17.78 31.34
N THR A 32 -6.38 16.90 30.65
CA THR A 32 -7.01 17.19 29.36
C THR A 32 -8.53 17.43 29.44
N GLY A 33 -9.17 17.01 30.54
CA GLY A 33 -10.63 16.99 30.65
C GLY A 33 -11.31 15.92 29.79
N ILE A 34 -10.56 14.97 29.22
CA ILE A 34 -11.05 13.87 28.38
C ILE A 34 -11.25 12.61 29.25
N PRO A 35 -12.37 11.89 29.15
CA PRO A 35 -12.58 10.66 29.90
C PRO A 35 -11.49 9.63 29.63
N LEU A 36 -10.95 9.02 30.69
CA LEU A 36 -9.90 8.00 30.64
C LEU A 36 -10.49 6.63 30.96
N TYR A 37 -10.27 5.67 30.06
CA TYR A 37 -10.63 4.27 30.27
C TYR A 37 -9.35 3.42 30.29
N ARG A 38 -9.24 2.53 31.25
CA ARG A 38 -8.07 1.68 31.46
C ARG A 38 -8.50 0.23 31.60
N ARG A 39 -7.66 -0.67 31.13
CA ARG A 39 -7.83 -2.12 31.28
C ARG A 39 -6.47 -2.78 31.34
N ALA A 40 -6.35 -3.84 32.13
CA ALA A 40 -5.16 -4.69 32.12
C ALA A 40 -4.97 -5.33 30.75
N ILE A 41 -3.70 -5.41 30.32
CA ILE A 41 -3.31 -6.14 29.13
C ILE A 41 -3.24 -7.63 29.51
N ALA A 42 -3.86 -8.49 28.72
CA ALA A 42 -3.81 -9.93 28.86
C ALA A 42 -3.22 -10.57 27.60
N GLY A 43 -2.44 -11.63 27.76
CA GLY A 43 -1.72 -12.27 26.67
C GLY A 43 -0.37 -11.63 26.36
N GLY A 44 0.30 -12.16 25.35
CA GLY A 44 1.62 -11.70 24.88
C GLY A 44 1.62 -11.42 23.37
N ALA A 45 2.77 -11.00 22.83
CA ALA A 45 2.99 -10.78 21.39
C ALA A 45 3.10 -12.15 20.67
N THR A 46 1.99 -12.79 20.37
CA THR A 46 1.98 -14.14 19.77
C THR A 46 2.23 -14.13 18.27
N GLN A 47 2.05 -12.99 17.60
CA GLN A 47 2.24 -12.82 16.16
C GLN A 47 3.33 -11.76 15.89
N PRO A 48 4.60 -12.15 15.71
CA PRO A 48 5.69 -11.17 15.55
C PRO A 48 5.72 -10.47 14.18
N GLY A 49 4.91 -10.92 13.21
CA GLY A 49 4.88 -10.40 11.84
C GLY A 49 4.21 -9.03 11.72
N LYS A 50 4.47 -8.33 10.59
CA LYS A 50 3.78 -7.08 10.22
C LYS A 50 2.29 -7.28 9.95
N GLU A 51 1.89 -8.47 9.54
CA GLU A 51 0.51 -8.86 9.29
C GLU A 51 -0.14 -9.35 10.58
N TYR A 52 -1.42 -9.02 10.76
CA TYR A 52 -2.16 -9.46 11.93
C TYR A 52 -3.44 -10.18 11.54
N SER A 53 -3.62 -11.38 12.09
CA SER A 53 -4.85 -12.16 11.95
C SER A 53 -5.44 -12.41 13.32
N HIS A 54 -6.64 -11.89 13.56
CA HIS A 54 -7.34 -12.20 14.80
C HIS A 54 -7.75 -13.68 14.83
N TYR A 55 -7.44 -14.36 15.92
CA TYR A 55 -7.78 -15.77 16.10
C TYR A 55 -9.30 -15.93 16.22
N ARG A 56 -9.90 -16.74 15.34
CA ARG A 56 -11.26 -17.25 15.54
C ARG A 56 -11.16 -18.56 16.30
N ARG A 57 -11.72 -18.63 17.49
CA ARG A 57 -11.96 -19.92 18.15
C ARG A 57 -12.78 -20.80 17.20
N SER A 58 -12.28 -21.98 16.90
CA SER A 58 -13.00 -23.00 16.12
C SER A 58 -14.32 -23.32 16.84
N GLY A 59 -15.45 -22.84 16.29
CA GLY A 59 -16.78 -23.08 16.86
C GLY A 59 -17.64 -21.84 17.06
N GLU A 60 -17.12 -20.61 16.95
CA GLU A 60 -17.97 -19.41 16.96
C GLU A 60 -18.60 -19.16 15.57
N PRO A 61 -19.93 -18.89 15.53
CA PRO A 61 -20.57 -18.50 14.28
C PRO A 61 -19.95 -17.18 13.77
N PRO A 62 -19.92 -16.94 12.45
CA PRO A 62 -19.37 -15.73 11.89
C PRO A 62 -20.11 -14.53 12.49
N GLU A 63 -19.37 -13.69 13.23
CA GLU A 63 -19.90 -12.40 13.65
C GLU A 63 -20.42 -11.67 12.40
N ARG A 64 -21.67 -11.21 12.47
CA ARG A 64 -22.27 -10.41 11.41
C ARG A 64 -21.41 -9.17 11.26
N ARG A 65 -20.63 -9.09 10.19
CA ARG A 65 -19.97 -7.86 9.78
C ARG A 65 -21.09 -6.83 9.57
N SER A 66 -21.17 -5.85 10.44
CA SER A 66 -21.99 -4.67 10.18
C SER A 66 -21.49 -4.05 8.87
N PRO A 67 -22.36 -3.76 7.92
CA PRO A 67 -21.94 -3.13 6.69
C PRO A 67 -21.28 -1.80 7.05
N SER A 68 -20.07 -1.57 6.54
CA SER A 68 -19.42 -0.27 6.59
C SER A 68 -20.24 0.72 5.76
N GLY A 69 -21.35 1.17 6.37
CA GLY A 69 -22.28 2.12 5.78
C GLY A 69 -21.68 3.53 5.82
N PHE A 70 -20.99 3.92 4.78
CA PHE A 70 -20.77 5.32 4.47
C PHE A 70 -22.06 5.89 3.89
N THR A 71 -23.05 6.20 4.74
CA THR A 71 -24.16 7.07 4.35
C THR A 71 -23.93 8.42 4.98
N SER A 72 -23.73 9.43 4.15
CA SER A 72 -23.88 10.84 4.49
C SER A 72 -25.33 11.07 4.91
N ARG A 73 -25.59 11.24 6.19
CA ARG A 73 -26.87 11.75 6.68
C ARG A 73 -26.80 13.27 6.76
N SER A 74 -27.57 13.91 5.89
CA SER A 74 -28.05 15.27 6.05
C SER A 74 -29.04 15.31 7.23
N GLY A 75 -29.00 16.41 8.01
CA GLY A 75 -29.75 16.56 9.25
C GLY A 75 -31.28 16.54 9.11
N GLY A 76 -31.89 16.14 10.20
CA GLY A 76 -33.32 16.22 10.41
C GLY A 76 -33.67 15.87 11.85
N ASP A 77 -34.33 16.79 12.49
CA ASP A 77 -34.81 16.86 13.86
C ASP A 77 -35.34 15.56 14.48
N ALA A 78 -35.01 15.34 15.76
CA ALA A 78 -35.85 14.52 16.65
C ALA A 78 -35.84 15.05 18.08
N ARG A 79 -37.01 15.44 18.52
CA ARG A 79 -37.36 15.79 19.91
C ARG A 79 -37.87 14.57 20.65
N HIS A 80 -37.51 14.51 21.94
CA HIS A 80 -38.23 13.90 23.09
C HIS A 80 -38.56 12.41 23.15
N ALA A 81 -37.99 11.75 24.17
CA ALA A 81 -38.81 11.14 25.25
C ALA A 81 -37.90 10.75 26.44
N LEU A 82 -38.34 11.17 27.59
CA LEU A 82 -37.88 10.81 28.96
C LEU A 82 -38.45 9.44 29.37
N GLY A 83 -37.75 8.69 30.21
CA GLY A 83 -38.35 7.58 30.94
C GLY A 83 -37.44 6.58 31.62
N GLN A 84 -37.16 6.84 32.87
CA GLN A 84 -37.14 5.90 34.03
C GLN A 84 -35.96 4.96 34.31
N HIS A 85 -35.53 5.10 35.54
CA HIS A 85 -34.69 4.28 36.41
C HIS A 85 -35.12 2.81 36.49
N ASP A 86 -34.11 1.92 36.63
CA ASP A 86 -34.24 0.80 37.55
C ASP A 86 -32.84 0.36 38.08
N ASP A 87 -32.79 0.25 39.38
CA ASP A 87 -31.72 -0.22 40.24
C ASP A 87 -31.48 -1.72 40.05
N LEU A 88 -30.23 -2.18 39.99
CA LEU A 88 -29.88 -3.56 40.29
C LEU A 88 -28.64 -3.66 41.17
N GLN A 89 -28.86 -4.25 42.31
CA GLN A 89 -27.99 -4.61 43.41
C GLN A 89 -26.83 -5.57 43.04
N GLU A 90 -25.74 -5.36 43.73
CA GLU A 90 -24.66 -6.33 43.87
C GLU A 90 -25.09 -7.55 44.73
N PRO A 91 -24.44 -8.67 44.57
CA PRO A 91 -24.31 -9.60 45.71
C PRO A 91 -22.83 -9.92 46.04
N GLY A 92 -22.61 -9.92 47.32
CA GLY A 92 -21.44 -9.98 48.08
C GLY A 92 -20.64 -11.29 48.10
N ASP A 93 -19.52 -11.16 48.76
CA ASP A 93 -18.47 -12.09 49.10
C ASP A 93 -18.96 -13.37 49.81
N VAL A 94 -18.31 -14.52 49.48
CA VAL A 94 -18.05 -15.58 50.45
C VAL A 94 -16.63 -16.12 50.23
N ALA A 95 -15.83 -15.94 51.29
CA ALA A 95 -14.51 -16.53 51.45
C ALA A 95 -14.56 -17.98 51.88
N GLY A 96 -13.56 -18.75 51.52
CA GLY A 96 -13.33 -20.09 52.06
C GLY A 96 -12.01 -20.69 51.58
N SER A 97 -11.02 -20.59 52.45
CA SER A 97 -9.70 -21.17 52.26
C SER A 97 -9.58 -22.57 52.89
N PRO A 98 -8.45 -23.24 52.85
CA PRO A 98 -8.24 -24.55 52.29
C PRO A 98 -7.81 -25.62 53.31
N GLN A 99 -7.65 -26.86 52.93
CA GLN A 99 -6.78 -27.79 53.63
C GLN A 99 -6.09 -28.84 52.73
N HIS A 100 -4.84 -29.11 53.09
CA HIS A 100 -3.87 -30.04 52.51
C HIS A 100 -4.29 -31.49 52.50
N ALA A 101 -3.91 -32.28 51.49
CA ALA A 101 -3.52 -33.68 51.60
C ALA A 101 -2.61 -34.10 50.43
N GLY A 102 -1.59 -34.89 50.75
CA GLY A 102 -0.48 -35.28 49.88
C GLY A 102 -0.78 -36.44 48.92
N PRO A 103 0.24 -37.08 48.29
CA PRO A 103 0.17 -37.51 46.89
C PRO A 103 -0.24 -38.96 46.74
N GLU A 104 -1.02 -39.25 45.71
CA GLU A 104 -1.19 -40.61 45.17
C GLU A 104 -0.91 -40.67 43.67
N GLU A 105 0.00 -41.54 43.29
CA GLU A 105 0.33 -41.94 41.93
C GLU A 105 -0.87 -42.59 41.24
N HIS A 106 -1.29 -42.06 40.07
CA HIS A 106 -2.05 -42.86 39.10
C HIS A 106 -1.76 -42.43 37.65
N ARG A 107 -1.38 -43.44 36.90
CA ARG A 107 -1.29 -43.69 35.44
C ARG A 107 -1.95 -42.69 34.50
N HIS A 108 -1.16 -42.30 33.50
CA HIS A 108 -1.56 -41.56 32.30
C HIS A 108 -2.62 -42.29 31.46
N PRO A 109 -3.64 -41.58 30.95
CA PRO A 109 -4.10 -41.70 29.58
C PRO A 109 -3.43 -40.59 28.73
N ALA A 110 -3.17 -40.91 27.49
CA ALA A 110 -2.65 -39.96 26.50
C ALA A 110 -3.65 -38.81 26.36
N ASP A 111 -3.28 -37.66 26.90
CA ASP A 111 -4.01 -36.41 26.73
C ASP A 111 -3.37 -35.68 25.52
N ASP A 112 -4.13 -35.60 24.45
CA ASP A 112 -3.84 -34.77 23.26
C ASP A 112 -4.16 -33.31 23.64
N GLY A 113 -3.42 -32.84 24.64
CA GLY A 113 -3.57 -31.50 25.22
C GLY A 113 -2.79 -30.45 24.44
N THR A 114 -3.38 -29.93 23.36
CA THR A 114 -3.05 -28.58 22.95
C THR A 114 -3.47 -27.63 24.07
N ALA A 115 -2.49 -27.14 24.85
CA ALA A 115 -2.73 -26.06 25.80
C ALA A 115 -3.43 -24.92 25.03
N PRO A 116 -4.45 -24.27 25.61
CA PRO A 116 -5.09 -23.12 24.93
C PRO A 116 -4.02 -22.09 24.65
N GLU A 117 -3.82 -21.76 23.36
CA GLU A 117 -2.89 -20.70 22.94
C GLU A 117 -3.28 -19.42 23.66
N GLU A 118 -2.30 -18.77 24.30
CA GLU A 118 -2.53 -17.48 24.93
C GLU A 118 -2.99 -16.47 23.88
N PRO A 119 -4.02 -15.64 24.20
CA PRO A 119 -4.47 -14.62 23.26
C PRO A 119 -3.37 -13.60 22.99
N ASP A 120 -3.35 -13.07 21.75
CA ASP A 120 -2.47 -11.94 21.42
C ASP A 120 -2.85 -10.71 22.27
N GLU A 121 -1.86 -9.98 22.78
CA GLU A 121 -2.04 -8.77 23.62
C GLU A 121 -2.97 -7.72 22.95
N THR A 122 -3.03 -7.69 21.63
CA THR A 122 -3.90 -6.83 20.82
C THR A 122 -5.38 -7.02 21.17
N GLU A 123 -5.80 -8.26 21.47
CA GLU A 123 -7.20 -8.58 21.75
C GLU A 123 -7.71 -7.93 23.06
N SER A 124 -6.80 -7.50 23.94
CA SER A 124 -7.15 -6.73 25.14
C SER A 124 -7.79 -5.37 24.81
N MET A 125 -7.59 -4.82 23.59
CA MET A 125 -8.27 -3.60 23.14
C MET A 125 -9.77 -3.81 22.93
N VAL A 126 -10.18 -4.98 22.49
CA VAL A 126 -11.59 -5.24 22.11
C VAL A 126 -12.57 -4.95 23.25
N PRO A 127 -12.44 -5.58 24.43
CA PRO A 127 -13.38 -5.31 25.53
C PRO A 127 -13.25 -3.89 26.09
N LEU A 128 -12.09 -3.26 26.00
CA LEU A 128 -11.91 -1.84 26.38
C LEU A 128 -12.71 -0.92 25.44
N LEU A 129 -12.55 -1.09 24.13
CA LEU A 129 -13.23 -0.26 23.14
C LEU A 129 -14.76 -0.51 23.13
N GLN A 130 -15.22 -1.74 23.39
CA GLN A 130 -16.64 -2.03 23.57
C GLN A 130 -17.23 -1.31 24.79
N ALA A 131 -16.49 -1.25 25.90
CA ALA A 131 -16.91 -0.46 27.07
C ALA A 131 -16.99 1.04 26.75
N ILE A 132 -16.02 1.56 25.97
CA ILE A 132 -16.05 2.97 25.52
C ILE A 132 -17.24 3.22 24.60
N GLN A 133 -17.50 2.35 23.61
CA GLN A 133 -18.66 2.50 22.73
C GLN A 133 -20.00 2.43 23.47
N LYS A 134 -20.07 1.63 24.52
CA LYS A 134 -21.25 1.58 25.38
C LYS A 134 -21.46 2.89 26.15
N ALA A 135 -20.37 3.50 26.66
CA ALA A 135 -20.42 4.76 27.40
C ALA A 135 -20.57 5.98 26.47
N HIS A 136 -20.07 5.88 25.26
CA HIS A 136 -20.01 6.93 24.23
C HIS A 136 -20.50 6.39 22.88
N PRO A 137 -21.82 6.21 22.69
CA PRO A 137 -22.38 5.67 21.45
C PRO A 137 -22.08 6.52 20.20
N GLU A 138 -21.74 7.79 20.40
CA GLU A 138 -21.33 8.73 19.35
C GLU A 138 -19.90 8.46 18.82
N ALA A 139 -19.08 7.71 19.54
CA ALA A 139 -17.71 7.38 19.12
C ALA A 139 -17.73 6.48 17.88
N ASN A 140 -17.23 6.98 16.75
CA ASN A 140 -17.27 6.32 15.46
C ASN A 140 -15.87 6.12 14.82
N ALA A 141 -14.81 6.50 15.54
CA ALA A 141 -13.45 6.39 15.07
C ALA A 141 -12.47 6.00 16.19
N LEU A 142 -11.36 5.36 15.81
CA LEU A 142 -10.24 5.04 16.69
C LEU A 142 -8.97 5.64 16.10
N CYS A 143 -8.32 6.55 16.85
CA CYS A 143 -7.05 7.16 16.47
C CYS A 143 -5.90 6.41 17.11
N ALA A 144 -4.88 6.07 16.33
CA ALA A 144 -3.62 5.50 16.78
C ALA A 144 -2.46 6.46 16.55
N GLY A 145 -1.48 6.43 17.47
CA GLY A 145 -0.26 7.21 17.37
C GLY A 145 0.89 6.52 16.62
N ALA A 146 0.66 5.39 15.97
CA ALA A 146 1.70 4.70 15.20
C ALA A 146 2.26 5.62 14.10
N ILE A 147 3.60 5.78 14.06
CA ILE A 147 4.31 6.68 13.13
C ILE A 147 4.91 5.89 11.98
N LEU A 148 5.82 4.95 12.24
CA LEU A 148 6.44 4.08 11.24
C LEU A 148 6.12 2.59 11.47
N SER A 149 5.65 2.21 12.65
CA SER A 149 5.37 0.82 13.00
C SER A 149 4.15 0.26 12.27
N THR A 150 4.38 -0.48 11.20
CA THR A 150 3.33 -1.26 10.51
C THR A 150 2.71 -2.31 11.44
N TYR A 151 3.50 -2.87 12.37
CA TYR A 151 3.05 -3.82 13.38
C TYR A 151 1.92 -3.22 14.22
N GLN A 152 2.10 -2.06 14.80
CA GLN A 152 1.08 -1.38 15.63
C GLN A 152 -0.13 -0.95 14.79
N ARG A 153 0.10 -0.38 13.61
CA ARG A 153 -0.97 0.11 12.73
C ARG A 153 -1.94 -1.01 12.32
N THR A 154 -1.43 -2.14 11.84
CA THR A 154 -2.28 -3.24 11.36
C THR A 154 -3.15 -3.85 12.46
N ARG A 155 -2.65 -3.88 13.70
CA ARG A 155 -3.38 -4.38 14.86
C ARG A 155 -4.51 -3.45 15.26
N VAL A 156 -4.22 -2.16 15.36
CA VAL A 156 -5.26 -1.14 15.65
C VAL A 156 -6.31 -1.11 14.54
N GLU A 157 -5.90 -1.19 13.27
CA GLU A 157 -6.83 -1.27 12.13
C GLU A 157 -7.74 -2.50 12.22
N SER A 158 -7.19 -3.66 12.55
CA SER A 158 -7.96 -4.90 12.70
C SER A 158 -9.02 -4.78 13.80
N VAL A 159 -8.65 -4.27 14.97
CA VAL A 159 -9.61 -4.08 16.07
C VAL A 159 -10.66 -3.02 15.72
N ALA A 160 -10.25 -1.88 15.18
CA ALA A 160 -11.15 -0.79 14.81
C ALA A 160 -12.21 -1.25 13.79
N THR A 161 -11.77 -1.91 12.72
CA THR A 161 -12.68 -2.36 11.65
C THR A 161 -13.66 -3.43 12.14
N ARG A 162 -13.23 -4.34 13.01
CA ARG A 162 -14.11 -5.35 13.63
C ARG A 162 -15.18 -4.74 14.51
N LEU A 163 -14.88 -3.63 15.18
CA LEU A 163 -15.81 -2.91 16.05
C LEU A 163 -16.63 -1.84 15.29
N GLY A 164 -16.49 -1.75 13.97
CA GLY A 164 -17.21 -0.75 13.15
C GLY A 164 -16.69 0.69 13.34
N LEU A 165 -15.50 0.86 13.90
CA LEU A 165 -14.85 2.16 14.07
C LEU A 165 -13.99 2.49 12.84
N THR A 166 -13.95 3.77 12.46
CA THR A 166 -13.05 4.26 11.42
C THR A 166 -11.63 4.37 11.99
N PRO A 167 -10.63 3.62 11.48
CA PRO A 167 -9.27 3.78 11.96
C PRO A 167 -8.64 5.06 11.41
N LEU A 168 -7.99 5.83 12.30
CA LEU A 168 -7.28 7.07 12.01
C LEU A 168 -5.81 6.92 12.41
N ALA A 169 -4.90 7.15 11.48
CA ALA A 169 -3.46 7.06 11.67
C ALA A 169 -2.76 8.26 11.03
N TYR A 170 -3.10 9.48 11.48
CA TYR A 170 -2.60 10.70 10.87
C TYR A 170 -1.09 10.91 11.04
N LEU A 171 -0.46 10.28 12.04
CA LEU A 171 0.99 10.30 12.21
C LEU A 171 1.72 9.23 11.40
N TRP A 172 0.99 8.26 10.84
CA TRP A 172 1.64 7.18 10.09
C TRP A 172 2.31 7.69 8.82
N LYS A 173 3.61 7.40 8.68
CA LYS A 173 4.49 7.91 7.62
C LYS A 173 4.63 9.45 7.61
N PHE A 174 4.21 10.12 8.67
CA PHE A 174 4.24 11.58 8.76
C PHE A 174 5.66 12.17 8.62
N PRO A 175 6.74 11.58 9.20
CA PRO A 175 8.10 12.11 9.06
C PRO A 175 8.62 12.14 7.62
N VAL A 176 8.17 11.22 6.76
CA VAL A 176 8.59 11.16 5.35
C VAL A 176 7.72 12.02 4.42
N LEU A 177 6.73 12.74 4.95
CA LEU A 177 5.89 13.63 4.16
C LEU A 177 6.54 15.01 4.01
N PRO A 178 6.31 15.71 2.87
CA PRO A 178 6.92 17.01 2.62
C PRO A 178 6.52 18.02 3.68
N GLY A 179 7.48 18.84 4.12
CA GLY A 179 7.22 20.00 4.95
C GLY A 179 6.49 21.10 4.16
N PRO A 180 5.74 21.99 4.85
CA PRO A 180 5.04 23.08 4.20
C PRO A 180 6.03 24.04 3.53
N GLY A 181 5.74 24.40 2.28
CA GLY A 181 6.53 25.40 1.53
C GLY A 181 7.89 24.94 1.02
N GLN A 182 8.22 23.67 1.11
CA GLN A 182 9.45 23.13 0.51
C GLN A 182 9.26 22.86 -0.99
N SER A 183 9.26 23.93 -1.78
CA SER A 183 9.31 23.82 -3.24
C SER A 183 10.71 23.46 -3.78
N THR A 184 11.72 23.39 -2.94
CA THR A 184 13.11 23.07 -3.30
C THR A 184 13.60 21.90 -2.46
N GLY A 185 13.57 20.77 -3.02
CA GLY A 185 14.33 19.51 -2.95
C GLY A 185 15.18 19.10 -1.74
N SER A 186 15.16 19.77 -0.62
CA SER A 186 15.79 19.25 0.60
C SER A 186 14.83 18.27 1.25
N PRO A 187 15.27 17.04 1.60
CA PRO A 187 14.47 16.17 2.43
C PRO A 187 14.09 16.91 3.72
N GLY A 188 12.86 16.71 4.21
CA GLY A 188 12.47 17.23 5.51
C GLY A 188 13.49 16.77 6.56
N SER A 189 13.79 17.63 7.53
CA SER A 189 14.65 17.23 8.68
C SER A 189 14.08 15.95 9.27
N ASP A 190 14.93 14.97 9.52
CA ASP A 190 14.59 13.73 10.25
C ASP A 190 13.95 14.01 11.62
N ALA A 191 14.14 15.23 12.15
CA ALA A 191 13.55 15.73 13.37
C ALA A 191 12.29 16.61 13.16
N GLN A 192 11.71 16.67 11.95
CA GLN A 192 10.58 17.58 11.65
C GLN A 192 9.39 17.39 12.61
N LEU A 193 9.10 16.16 13.00
CA LEU A 193 8.02 15.89 13.96
C LEU A 193 8.29 16.53 15.33
N LEU A 194 9.55 16.58 15.77
CA LEU A 194 9.92 17.25 17.02
C LEU A 194 9.75 18.77 16.92
N ASP A 195 10.00 19.36 15.75
CA ASP A 195 9.71 20.77 15.47
C ASP A 195 8.21 21.04 15.49
N ASP A 196 7.41 20.15 14.92
CA ASP A 196 5.96 20.24 14.95
C ASP A 196 5.40 20.16 16.37
N MET A 197 5.97 19.27 17.21
CA MET A 197 5.62 19.18 18.63
C MET A 197 6.00 20.47 19.38
N ALA A 198 7.19 21.01 19.13
CA ALA A 198 7.61 22.28 19.72
C ALA A 198 6.69 23.45 19.30
N ALA A 199 6.35 23.54 18.02
CA ALA A 199 5.44 24.54 17.47
C ALA A 199 4.01 24.42 18.03
N ALA A 200 3.59 23.19 18.37
CA ALA A 200 2.31 22.94 19.06
C ALA A 200 2.37 23.24 20.57
N GLY A 201 3.53 23.63 21.11
CA GLY A 201 3.71 23.90 22.55
C GLY A 201 3.69 22.65 23.43
N MET A 202 4.14 21.50 22.89
CA MET A 202 4.21 20.26 23.65
C MET A 202 5.50 20.19 24.50
N GLU A 203 5.39 19.55 25.67
CA GLU A 203 6.53 19.12 26.48
C GLU A 203 6.49 17.59 26.58
N ALA A 204 7.46 16.93 25.95
CA ALA A 204 7.62 15.47 25.97
C ALA A 204 9.01 15.10 26.48
N ARG A 205 9.06 14.34 27.58
CA ARG A 205 10.30 13.97 28.26
C ARG A 205 10.67 12.53 28.01
N ILE A 206 11.96 12.26 27.72
CA ILE A 206 12.48 10.89 27.62
C ILE A 206 12.38 10.23 28.99
N ILE A 207 11.74 9.09 29.08
CA ILE A 207 11.56 8.30 30.31
C ILE A 207 12.21 6.93 30.24
N LYS A 208 12.60 6.46 29.05
CA LYS A 208 13.37 5.24 28.83
C LYS A 208 14.34 5.46 27.68
N VAL A 209 15.54 4.89 27.81
CA VAL A 209 16.52 4.74 26.74
C VAL A 209 16.91 3.27 26.63
N ALA A 210 17.07 2.77 25.41
CA ALA A 210 17.30 1.35 25.15
C ALA A 210 18.43 1.12 24.14
N SER A 211 19.49 1.89 24.17
CA SER A 211 20.64 1.80 23.26
C SER A 211 20.64 2.82 22.10
N GLY A 212 21.33 2.53 21.02
CA GLY A 212 21.36 3.42 19.84
C GLY A 212 22.20 4.69 20.01
N GLY A 213 23.18 4.67 20.92
CA GLY A 213 24.01 5.85 21.23
C GLY A 213 23.44 6.78 22.28
N LEU A 214 22.34 6.39 22.92
CA LEU A 214 21.77 7.07 24.08
C LEU A 214 22.16 6.36 25.37
N ASP A 215 22.43 7.14 26.41
CA ASP A 215 22.69 6.68 27.78
C ASP A 215 21.71 7.33 28.77
N ASP A 216 21.85 7.00 30.05
CA ASP A 216 20.98 7.51 31.09
C ASP A 216 21.01 9.04 31.24
N SER A 217 22.05 9.74 30.73
CA SER A 217 22.11 11.19 30.73
C SER A 217 21.05 11.85 29.83
N PHE A 218 20.43 11.09 28.87
CA PHE A 218 19.33 11.57 28.06
C PHE A 218 17.98 11.50 28.75
N LEU A 219 17.86 10.75 29.85
CA LEU A 219 16.63 10.69 30.62
C LEU A 219 16.19 12.10 31.07
N TRP A 220 14.88 12.34 31.00
CA TRP A 220 14.23 13.62 31.26
C TRP A 220 14.55 14.75 30.26
N THR A 221 15.27 14.49 29.19
CA THR A 221 15.43 15.45 28.08
C THR A 221 14.09 15.76 27.43
N ASN A 222 13.77 17.05 27.25
CA ASN A 222 12.58 17.45 26.49
C ASN A 222 12.88 17.36 24.97
N VAL A 223 12.31 16.38 24.28
CA VAL A 223 12.52 16.16 22.84
C VAL A 223 11.93 17.28 21.98
N ALA A 224 10.88 17.95 22.47
CA ALA A 224 10.24 19.07 21.79
C ALA A 224 10.95 20.43 22.07
N SER A 225 12.12 20.44 22.69
CA SER A 225 12.94 21.66 22.85
C SER A 225 14.05 21.70 21.80
N ALA A 226 14.46 22.91 21.38
CA ALA A 226 15.57 23.07 20.43
C ALA A 226 16.85 22.36 20.90
N ALA A 227 17.20 22.50 22.20
CA ALA A 227 18.38 21.86 22.76
C ALA A 227 18.25 20.32 22.81
N GLY A 228 17.06 19.80 23.16
CA GLY A 228 16.82 18.37 23.21
C GLY A 228 16.87 17.75 21.80
N LYS A 229 16.23 18.38 20.83
CA LYS A 229 16.27 17.98 19.43
C LYS A 229 17.72 17.92 18.90
N GLU A 230 18.48 19.01 19.08
CA GLU A 230 19.86 19.06 18.59
C GLU A 230 20.75 18.01 19.26
N ARG A 231 20.54 17.76 20.56
CA ARG A 231 21.26 16.72 21.30
C ARG A 231 20.97 15.33 20.76
N LEU A 232 19.68 15.02 20.52
CA LEU A 232 19.24 13.75 19.94
C LEU A 232 19.79 13.58 18.52
N ALA A 233 19.61 14.56 17.66
CA ALA A 233 20.10 14.51 16.28
C ALA A 233 21.62 14.27 16.23
N ARG A 234 22.38 14.91 17.12
CA ARG A 234 23.84 14.70 17.21
C ARG A 234 24.20 13.28 17.66
N ALA A 235 23.49 12.74 18.64
CA ALA A 235 23.73 11.38 19.14
C ALA A 235 23.35 10.33 18.08
N MET A 236 22.23 10.53 17.37
CA MET A 236 21.69 9.57 16.41
C MET A 236 22.40 9.58 15.04
N ARG A 237 23.15 10.62 14.67
CA ARG A 237 23.88 10.70 13.38
C ARG A 237 24.78 9.47 13.10
N ARG A 238 25.23 8.79 14.15
CA ARG A 238 26.11 7.62 14.06
C ARG A 238 25.36 6.30 13.89
N PHE A 239 24.04 6.25 14.17
CA PHE A 239 23.30 5.01 14.35
C PHE A 239 22.00 4.91 13.57
N GLY A 240 21.55 5.98 12.91
CA GLY A 240 20.28 5.96 12.21
C GLY A 240 20.22 6.94 11.04
N THR A 241 19.28 6.71 10.13
CA THR A 241 18.92 7.61 9.06
C THR A 241 17.54 8.22 9.32
N ALA A 242 17.19 9.32 8.65
CA ALA A 242 15.86 9.92 8.72
C ALA A 242 14.74 8.90 8.42
N GLU A 243 15.01 7.97 7.52
CA GLU A 243 14.06 6.94 7.09
C GLU A 243 13.78 5.89 8.18
N THR A 244 14.75 5.66 9.07
CA THR A 244 14.58 4.72 10.19
C THR A 244 13.80 5.31 11.35
N GLY A 245 13.64 6.64 11.42
CA GLY A 245 12.95 7.32 12.52
C GLY A 245 13.70 7.32 13.85
N ALA A 246 15.00 7.05 13.86
CA ALA A 246 15.80 6.96 15.09
C ALA A 246 15.76 8.27 15.93
N VAL A 247 15.78 9.43 15.29
CA VAL A 247 15.71 10.75 15.98
C VAL A 247 14.40 10.97 16.74
N ILE A 248 13.33 10.27 16.32
CA ILE A 248 12.01 10.33 16.96
C ILE A 248 11.68 9.09 17.79
N GLY A 249 12.64 8.16 17.97
CA GLY A 249 12.51 6.97 18.82
C GLY A 249 11.76 5.78 18.18
N GLU A 250 11.52 5.80 16.87
CA GLU A 250 10.72 4.77 16.20
C GLU A 250 11.42 3.39 16.06
N GLY A 251 12.72 3.33 16.25
CA GLY A 251 13.47 2.06 16.34
C GLY A 251 13.54 1.50 17.77
N GLY A 252 12.87 2.14 18.74
CA GLY A 252 12.90 1.75 20.15
C GLY A 252 14.09 2.29 20.92
N GLU A 253 14.78 3.30 20.38
CA GLU A 253 15.96 3.92 21.03
C GLU A 253 15.59 4.62 22.34
N PHE A 254 14.38 5.20 22.38
CA PHE A 254 13.84 5.84 23.58
C PHE A 254 12.31 5.87 23.59
N GLU A 255 11.74 6.04 24.79
CA GLU A 255 10.32 6.29 25.02
C GLU A 255 10.10 7.63 25.70
N THR A 256 8.98 8.31 25.41
CA THR A 256 8.66 9.63 25.96
C THR A 256 7.36 9.63 26.73
N LEU A 257 7.27 10.60 27.67
CA LEU A 257 6.05 10.95 28.39
C LEU A 257 5.70 12.42 28.11
N VAL A 258 4.51 12.68 27.64
CA VAL A 258 3.99 14.04 27.42
C VAL A 258 3.52 14.61 28.74
N LEU A 259 4.08 15.74 29.17
CA LEU A 259 3.75 16.40 30.42
C LEU A 259 2.85 17.62 30.23
N ASP A 260 2.94 18.26 29.08
CA ASP A 260 2.15 19.43 28.70
C ASP A 260 1.92 19.49 27.18
N GLY A 261 0.92 20.24 26.76
CA GLY A 261 0.56 20.44 25.36
C GLY A 261 -0.23 21.74 25.16
N PRO A 262 -0.74 22.01 23.97
CA PRO A 262 -1.50 23.21 23.68
C PRO A 262 -2.73 23.37 24.60
N PRO A 263 -3.14 24.61 24.92
CA PRO A 263 -4.31 24.87 25.79
C PRO A 263 -5.62 24.26 25.26
N SER A 264 -5.71 24.02 23.96
CA SER A 264 -6.83 23.31 23.33
C SER A 264 -6.93 21.84 23.74
N LEU A 265 -5.84 21.25 24.22
CA LEU A 265 -5.79 19.84 24.65
C LEU A 265 -5.51 19.71 26.13
N PHE A 266 -4.53 20.47 26.69
CA PHE A 266 -4.13 20.41 28.09
C PHE A 266 -4.66 21.62 28.88
N GLN A 267 -5.57 21.38 29.81
CA GLN A 267 -6.08 22.38 30.76
C GLN A 267 -5.11 22.57 31.93
N LYS A 268 -4.40 21.51 32.31
CA LYS A 268 -3.39 21.49 33.37
C LYS A 268 -2.12 20.81 32.85
N ARG A 269 -0.99 21.14 33.45
CA ARG A 269 0.28 20.45 33.17
C ARG A 269 0.57 19.39 34.23
N ILE A 270 1.25 18.33 33.83
CA ILE A 270 1.75 17.29 34.74
C ILE A 270 3.16 17.68 35.18
N VAL A 271 3.43 17.60 36.49
CA VAL A 271 4.73 17.92 37.07
C VAL A 271 5.21 16.75 37.90
N VAL A 272 6.47 16.39 37.70
CA VAL A 272 7.21 15.40 38.49
C VAL A 272 8.47 16.07 39.00
N ALA A 273 8.64 16.18 40.33
CA ALA A 273 9.80 16.82 40.95
C ALA A 273 11.06 15.96 40.69
N GLU A 274 12.23 16.57 40.80
CA GLU A 274 13.50 15.87 40.53
C GLU A 274 13.75 14.71 41.49
N GLU A 275 13.43 14.90 42.74
CA GLU A 275 13.50 13.89 43.81
C GLU A 275 12.55 12.70 43.60
N ASP A 276 11.51 12.87 42.75
CA ASP A 276 10.51 11.85 42.46
C ASP A 276 10.85 11.05 41.19
N ARG A 277 12.04 11.27 40.60
CA ARG A 277 12.53 10.61 39.37
C ARG A 277 13.70 9.71 39.75
N ARG A 278 13.47 8.41 39.78
CA ARG A 278 14.55 7.45 40.10
C ARG A 278 15.00 6.72 38.85
N VAL A 279 16.28 6.81 38.53
CA VAL A 279 16.88 6.04 37.43
C VAL A 279 16.97 4.57 37.80
N ILE A 280 16.47 3.68 36.94
CA ILE A 280 16.63 2.24 37.02
C ILE A 280 17.46 1.81 35.82
N SER A 281 18.61 1.20 36.07
CA SER A 281 19.48 0.65 35.01
C SER A 281 19.23 -0.85 34.88
N GLU A 282 19.01 -1.33 33.65
CA GLU A 282 18.77 -2.74 33.33
C GLU A 282 20.03 -3.43 32.80
N GLY A 283 21.11 -2.68 32.57
CA GLY A 283 22.31 -3.16 31.92
C GLY A 283 22.23 -3.05 30.39
N GLY A 284 23.35 -3.32 29.72
CA GLY A 284 23.41 -3.27 28.24
C GLY A 284 23.17 -1.88 27.62
N GLY A 285 23.18 -0.80 28.41
CA GLY A 285 22.86 0.56 27.94
C GLY A 285 21.38 0.93 28.06
N SER A 286 20.53 0.05 28.54
CA SER A 286 19.14 0.35 28.84
C SER A 286 18.93 0.94 30.22
N ALA A 287 18.16 2.02 30.32
CA ALA A 287 17.77 2.66 31.57
C ALA A 287 16.41 3.35 31.43
N TRP A 288 15.67 3.41 32.52
CA TRP A 288 14.36 4.08 32.56
C TRP A 288 14.11 4.80 33.88
N LEU A 289 13.10 5.68 33.90
CA LEU A 289 12.71 6.46 35.06
C LEU A 289 11.50 5.86 35.77
N ARG A 290 11.69 5.45 37.01
CA ARG A 290 10.57 5.22 37.92
C ARG A 290 10.09 6.57 38.42
N LEU A 291 8.82 6.91 38.09
CA LEU A 291 8.23 8.20 38.46
C LEU A 291 7.32 8.03 39.68
N GLN A 292 7.43 8.97 40.64
CA GLN A 292 6.62 8.97 41.85
C GLN A 292 5.99 10.37 42.04
N ASN A 293 4.96 10.49 42.86
CA ASN A 293 4.33 11.74 43.27
C ASN A 293 4.04 12.74 42.13
N ALA A 294 3.78 12.26 40.92
CA ALA A 294 3.36 13.12 39.83
C ALA A 294 2.06 13.87 40.19
N ARG A 295 2.03 15.17 39.95
CA ARG A 295 0.90 16.04 40.32
C ARG A 295 0.49 16.95 39.17
N LEU A 296 -0.70 17.50 39.25
CA LEU A 296 -1.20 18.47 38.30
C LEU A 296 -1.00 19.90 38.81
N GLU A 297 -0.57 20.79 37.94
CA GLU A 297 -0.50 22.22 38.18
C GLU A 297 -1.38 22.96 37.14
N ASN A 298 -2.08 24.00 37.62
CA ASN A 298 -2.83 24.86 36.72
C ASN A 298 -1.86 25.61 35.80
N LYS A 299 -2.18 25.71 34.55
CA LYS A 299 -1.46 26.60 33.63
C LYS A 299 -1.70 28.03 34.08
N GLY A 300 -0.62 28.78 34.34
CA GLY A 300 -0.72 30.20 34.64
C GLY A 300 -1.51 30.89 33.51
N ALA A 301 -2.35 31.87 33.83
CA ALA A 301 -2.99 32.68 32.84
C ALA A 301 -1.90 33.38 32.01
N THR A 302 -1.48 32.73 30.91
CA THR A 302 -0.72 33.42 29.88
C THR A 302 -1.63 34.49 29.35
N ASN A 303 -1.22 35.76 29.49
CA ASN A 303 -1.89 36.86 28.81
C ASN A 303 -1.89 36.53 27.30
N THR A 304 -2.95 35.91 26.85
CA THR A 304 -3.21 35.64 25.43
C THR A 304 -3.62 36.96 24.78
N THR A 305 -2.69 37.91 24.72
CA THR A 305 -2.85 39.16 23.97
C THR A 305 -2.52 39.02 22.49
N ASP A 306 -1.90 37.91 22.12
CA ASP A 306 -1.75 37.54 20.71
C ASP A 306 -2.43 36.19 20.51
N GLY A 307 -3.52 36.16 19.74
CA GLY A 307 -4.24 34.98 19.31
C GLY A 307 -3.39 34.04 18.45
N MET A 308 -2.30 33.53 19.04
CA MET A 308 -1.47 32.50 18.44
C MET A 308 -2.23 31.20 18.53
N GLU A 309 -3.07 30.94 17.52
CA GLU A 309 -3.67 29.63 17.33
C GLU A 309 -2.57 28.58 17.30
N CYS A 310 -2.73 27.51 18.08
CA CYS A 310 -1.88 26.35 18.02
C CYS A 310 -1.83 25.85 16.56
N ARG A 311 -0.73 26.09 15.88
CA ARG A 311 -0.57 25.67 14.49
C ARG A 311 -0.04 24.24 14.47
N VAL A 312 -0.95 23.31 14.25
CA VAL A 312 -0.59 21.95 13.90
C VAL A 312 -0.26 21.92 12.40
N ARG A 313 0.92 21.43 12.06
CA ARG A 313 1.31 21.27 10.66
C ARG A 313 0.40 20.25 9.97
N VAL A 314 -0.15 20.64 8.85
CA VAL A 314 -0.80 19.74 7.90
C VAL A 314 0.15 19.58 6.72
N PRO A 315 0.60 18.37 6.39
CA PRO A 315 1.48 18.16 5.26
C PRO A 315 0.85 18.64 3.94
N ASP A 316 1.68 19.11 3.01
CA ASP A 316 1.22 19.44 1.68
C ASP A 316 0.59 18.22 1.00
N LEU A 317 -0.45 18.45 0.20
CA LEU A 317 -1.19 17.38 -0.48
C LEU A 317 -0.33 16.63 -1.47
N LEU A 318 0.56 17.34 -2.17
CA LEU A 318 1.44 16.78 -3.19
C LEU A 318 2.90 16.87 -2.76
N ASP A 319 3.64 15.79 -3.00
CA ASP A 319 5.09 15.77 -2.91
C ASP A 319 5.72 16.72 -3.94
N PRO A 320 6.93 17.24 -3.72
CA PRO A 320 7.59 18.15 -4.66
C PRO A 320 7.65 17.61 -6.09
N LYS A 321 7.86 16.30 -6.28
CA LYS A 321 7.82 15.63 -7.58
C LYS A 321 6.46 15.80 -8.26
N PHE A 322 5.37 15.61 -7.52
CA PHE A 322 4.01 15.67 -8.07
C PHE A 322 3.46 17.09 -8.16
N ASN A 323 3.99 18.03 -7.38
CA ASN A 323 3.81 19.45 -7.64
C ASN A 323 4.44 19.84 -8.99
N GLY A 324 5.60 19.27 -9.34
CA GLY A 324 6.20 19.42 -10.67
C GLY A 324 5.33 18.83 -11.78
N VAL A 325 4.74 17.66 -11.56
CA VAL A 325 3.76 17.05 -12.50
C VAL A 325 2.55 17.98 -12.67
N LEU A 326 1.96 18.46 -11.58
CA LEU A 326 0.81 19.38 -11.62
C LEU A 326 1.17 20.68 -12.38
N GLY A 327 2.35 21.24 -12.12
CA GLY A 327 2.85 22.42 -12.83
C GLY A 327 2.95 22.17 -14.34
N ALA A 328 3.51 21.04 -14.76
CA ALA A 328 3.58 20.66 -16.16
C ALA A 328 2.20 20.52 -16.80
N LEU A 329 1.23 19.94 -16.10
CA LEU A 329 -0.14 19.76 -16.61
C LEU A 329 -0.96 21.06 -16.62
N SER A 330 -0.54 22.08 -15.90
CA SER A 330 -1.22 23.37 -15.81
C SER A 330 -0.69 24.42 -16.80
N CYS A 331 0.37 24.07 -17.56
CA CYS A 331 0.89 24.94 -18.60
C CYS A 331 -0.12 25.11 -19.76
N PRO A 332 -0.18 26.27 -20.45
CA PRO A 332 -1.09 26.50 -21.60
C PRO A 332 -0.93 25.43 -22.70
N ASP A 333 0.30 24.97 -22.94
CA ASP A 333 0.62 23.95 -23.95
C ASP A 333 0.44 22.50 -23.46
N ALA A 334 -0.11 22.32 -22.27
CA ALA A 334 -0.37 20.98 -21.72
C ALA A 334 -1.37 20.21 -22.59
N GLY A 335 -0.99 18.98 -22.99
CA GLY A 335 -1.80 18.17 -23.89
C GLY A 335 -1.58 18.44 -25.37
N GLU A 336 -0.66 19.35 -25.76
CA GLU A 336 -0.17 19.43 -27.14
C GLU A 336 0.67 18.19 -27.48
N PRO A 337 0.76 17.83 -28.79
CA PRO A 337 1.61 16.72 -29.22
C PRO A 337 3.05 16.97 -28.81
N LEU A 338 3.57 16.13 -27.93
CA LEU A 338 5.00 16.18 -27.61
C LEU A 338 5.79 15.82 -28.88
N PRO A 339 6.90 16.53 -29.17
CA PRO A 339 7.76 16.18 -30.28
C PRO A 339 8.16 14.70 -30.14
N ASP A 340 8.03 13.96 -31.24
CA ASP A 340 8.40 12.56 -31.28
C ASP A 340 9.88 12.46 -30.92
N PRO A 341 10.26 11.82 -29.81
CA PRO A 341 11.64 11.42 -29.65
C PRO A 341 11.90 10.51 -30.84
N GLN A 342 12.80 10.91 -31.73
CA GLN A 342 13.15 10.11 -32.89
C GLN A 342 13.34 8.68 -32.43
N SER A 343 12.30 7.86 -32.61
CA SER A 343 12.30 6.46 -32.31
C SER A 343 13.21 5.82 -33.36
N ARG A 344 14.51 5.81 -33.08
CA ARG A 344 15.37 4.85 -33.73
C ARG A 344 14.91 3.48 -33.19
N PRO A 345 14.56 2.55 -34.08
CA PRO A 345 14.39 1.15 -33.69
C PRO A 345 15.65 0.82 -32.87
N LEU A 346 15.47 0.20 -31.72
CA LEU A 346 16.58 -0.45 -31.02
C LEU A 346 17.05 -1.56 -31.96
N ASP A 347 18.04 -1.23 -32.79
CA ASP A 347 18.68 -2.20 -33.66
C ASP A 347 19.19 -3.33 -32.77
N VAL A 348 18.66 -4.51 -33.00
CA VAL A 348 19.06 -5.76 -32.39
C VAL A 348 20.44 -6.12 -33.01
N GLU A 349 21.50 -5.35 -32.70
CA GLU A 349 22.86 -5.72 -32.99
C GLU A 349 23.56 -6.23 -31.74
N ASP A 350 23.76 -7.50 -31.79
CA ASP A 350 24.85 -8.35 -31.35
C ASP A 350 25.68 -7.98 -30.11
N GLY A 351 25.64 -8.86 -29.14
CA GLY A 351 26.81 -9.17 -28.33
C GLY A 351 26.57 -9.72 -26.95
N ASN A 352 25.46 -9.42 -26.32
CA ASN A 352 25.08 -10.00 -25.03
C ASN A 352 23.54 -10.15 -24.89
N SER A 353 22.87 -10.46 -25.99
CA SER A 353 21.47 -10.84 -25.94
C SER A 353 21.38 -12.14 -25.13
N VAL A 354 20.69 -12.11 -23.99
CA VAL A 354 20.15 -13.34 -23.41
C VAL A 354 19.32 -13.99 -24.53
N LYS A 355 19.91 -14.99 -25.20
CA LYS A 355 19.19 -15.75 -26.22
C LYS A 355 18.10 -16.52 -25.49
N LEU A 356 16.88 -15.98 -25.45
CA LEU A 356 15.72 -16.70 -24.95
C LEU A 356 15.54 -18.05 -25.65
N GLY A 357 16.03 -18.20 -26.89
CA GLY A 357 16.03 -19.46 -27.62
C GLY A 357 16.86 -20.60 -27.02
N SER A 358 17.68 -20.34 -25.97
CA SER A 358 18.34 -21.38 -25.19
C SER A 358 17.57 -21.81 -23.95
N LEU A 359 16.51 -21.11 -23.58
CA LEU A 359 15.60 -21.51 -22.52
C LEU A 359 14.65 -22.57 -23.08
N GLN A 360 14.86 -23.82 -22.71
CA GLN A 360 13.91 -24.89 -23.06
C GLN A 360 12.54 -24.52 -22.51
N SER A 361 11.54 -24.42 -23.37
CA SER A 361 10.18 -24.03 -23.06
C SER A 361 9.46 -25.09 -22.21
N GLY A 362 9.64 -25.01 -20.91
CA GLY A 362 8.70 -25.58 -19.96
C GLY A 362 7.78 -24.45 -19.50
N VAL A 363 6.63 -24.23 -20.15
CA VAL A 363 5.66 -23.24 -19.71
C VAL A 363 5.19 -23.62 -18.32
N ASN A 364 5.62 -22.85 -17.32
CA ASN A 364 5.24 -23.09 -15.96
C ASN A 364 3.87 -22.45 -15.68
N ARG A 365 2.89 -23.28 -15.38
CA ARG A 365 1.50 -22.88 -15.16
C ARG A 365 1.20 -22.41 -13.73
N LYS A 366 2.22 -21.99 -12.97
CA LYS A 366 2.01 -21.54 -11.57
C LYS A 366 1.29 -20.20 -11.49
N LEU A 367 1.48 -19.30 -12.46
CA LEU A 367 0.70 -18.07 -12.57
C LEU A 367 -0.43 -18.29 -13.57
N GLN A 368 -1.66 -18.23 -13.10
CA GLN A 368 -2.86 -18.46 -13.91
C GLN A 368 -3.80 -17.25 -13.84
N THR A 369 -4.51 -17.02 -14.95
CA THR A 369 -5.62 -16.07 -14.97
C THR A 369 -6.94 -16.84 -15.03
N TRP A 370 -7.81 -16.55 -14.06
CA TRP A 370 -9.15 -17.15 -13.98
C TRP A 370 -10.22 -16.11 -14.30
N CYS A 371 -11.21 -16.49 -15.08
CA CYS A 371 -12.31 -15.64 -15.50
C CYS A 371 -13.61 -16.17 -14.93
N PHE A 372 -14.43 -15.30 -14.32
CA PHE A 372 -15.74 -15.63 -13.77
C PHE A 372 -16.76 -14.62 -14.28
N VAL A 373 -17.71 -15.12 -15.03
CA VAL A 373 -18.85 -14.37 -15.57
C VAL A 373 -20.07 -15.25 -15.45
N VAL A 374 -21.17 -14.72 -14.96
CA VAL A 374 -22.45 -15.43 -14.87
C VAL A 374 -23.54 -14.62 -15.56
N GLY A 375 -24.57 -15.29 -16.06
CA GLY A 375 -25.72 -14.61 -16.60
C GLY A 375 -26.51 -13.89 -15.52
N ARG A 376 -27.37 -12.96 -15.94
CA ARG A 376 -28.19 -12.16 -15.03
C ARG A 376 -29.01 -13.05 -14.12
N SER A 377 -28.94 -12.76 -12.82
CA SER A 377 -29.77 -13.33 -11.79
C SER A 377 -30.88 -12.36 -11.34
N ALA A 378 -31.61 -12.72 -10.30
CA ALA A 378 -32.67 -11.87 -9.73
C ALA A 378 -32.17 -10.50 -9.21
N SER A 379 -30.88 -10.47 -8.77
CA SER A 379 -30.23 -9.25 -8.28
C SER A 379 -28.70 -9.35 -8.45
N ILE A 380 -28.01 -8.21 -8.34
CA ILE A 380 -26.56 -8.14 -8.40
C ILE A 380 -25.89 -8.88 -7.23
N GLU A 381 -26.56 -8.92 -6.08
CA GLU A 381 -26.13 -9.69 -4.92
C GLU A 381 -26.11 -11.19 -5.24
N ALA A 382 -27.15 -11.70 -5.88
CA ALA A 382 -27.24 -13.12 -6.29
C ALA A 382 -26.17 -13.47 -7.34
N GLU A 383 -25.93 -12.59 -8.33
CA GLU A 383 -24.85 -12.76 -9.29
C GLU A 383 -23.48 -12.82 -8.61
N THR A 384 -23.21 -11.86 -7.69
CA THR A 384 -21.96 -11.78 -6.95
C THR A 384 -21.76 -12.99 -6.05
N GLN A 385 -22.82 -13.44 -5.39
CA GLN A 385 -22.79 -14.64 -4.54
C GLN A 385 -22.40 -15.87 -5.37
N THR A 386 -23.01 -16.05 -6.53
CA THR A 386 -22.70 -17.16 -7.45
C THR A 386 -21.24 -17.11 -7.88
N ILE A 387 -20.71 -15.93 -8.26
CA ILE A 387 -19.31 -15.78 -8.63
C ILE A 387 -18.38 -16.13 -7.47
N VAL A 388 -18.66 -15.66 -6.25
CA VAL A 388 -17.86 -15.97 -5.05
C VAL A 388 -17.86 -17.46 -4.77
N GLU A 389 -18.98 -18.15 -4.94
CA GLU A 389 -19.08 -19.59 -4.79
C GLU A 389 -18.28 -20.35 -5.84
N LEU A 390 -18.32 -19.92 -7.10
CA LEU A 390 -17.51 -20.48 -8.19
C LEU A 390 -16.00 -20.29 -7.92
N ILE A 391 -15.60 -19.10 -7.43
CA ILE A 391 -14.21 -18.85 -7.05
C ILE A 391 -13.78 -19.77 -5.92
N ARG A 392 -14.58 -19.90 -4.86
CA ARG A 392 -14.31 -20.82 -3.72
C ARG A 392 -14.21 -22.27 -4.18
N GLU A 393 -15.12 -22.70 -5.05
CA GLU A 393 -15.09 -24.05 -5.63
C GLU A 393 -13.80 -24.29 -6.41
N ARG A 394 -13.41 -23.36 -7.26
CA ARG A 394 -12.17 -23.47 -8.04
C ARG A 394 -10.92 -23.46 -7.14
N LEU A 395 -10.88 -22.64 -6.12
CA LEU A 395 -9.79 -22.65 -5.12
C LEU A 395 -9.71 -24.01 -4.42
N ARG A 396 -10.86 -24.61 -4.02
CA ARG A 396 -10.91 -25.94 -3.40
C ARG A 396 -10.44 -27.04 -4.35
N GLN A 397 -10.84 -27.00 -5.62
CA GLN A 397 -10.38 -27.96 -6.64
C GLN A 397 -8.88 -27.98 -6.82
N HIS A 398 -8.24 -26.83 -6.65
CA HIS A 398 -6.78 -26.66 -6.71
C HIS A 398 -6.09 -26.74 -5.34
N CYS A 399 -6.81 -27.02 -4.26
CA CYS A 399 -6.29 -27.01 -2.88
C CYS A 399 -5.59 -25.69 -2.50
N LEU A 400 -6.16 -24.55 -2.90
CA LEU A 400 -5.57 -23.22 -2.71
C LEU A 400 -6.36 -22.40 -1.69
N PRO A 401 -5.68 -21.64 -0.82
CA PRO A 401 -6.30 -20.62 0.02
C PRO A 401 -6.68 -19.37 -0.82
N SER A 402 -7.51 -18.50 -0.24
CA SER A 402 -7.84 -17.22 -0.88
C SER A 402 -6.63 -16.29 -1.07
N SER A 403 -5.59 -16.45 -0.26
CA SER A 403 -4.31 -15.74 -0.39
C SER A 403 -3.51 -16.12 -1.64
N ALA A 404 -3.85 -17.21 -2.34
CA ALA A 404 -3.30 -17.53 -3.66
C ALA A 404 -3.70 -16.51 -4.74
N ILE A 405 -4.76 -15.74 -4.53
CA ILE A 405 -5.19 -14.66 -5.41
C ILE A 405 -4.28 -13.45 -5.19
N LEU A 406 -3.54 -13.06 -6.21
CA LEU A 406 -2.61 -11.93 -6.16
C LEU A 406 -3.29 -10.61 -6.53
N SER A 407 -4.07 -10.62 -7.62
CA SER A 407 -4.79 -9.44 -8.08
C SER A 407 -6.14 -9.79 -8.68
N ALA A 408 -7.05 -8.83 -8.69
CA ALA A 408 -8.37 -8.94 -9.27
C ALA A 408 -8.69 -7.73 -10.15
N THR A 409 -9.28 -7.96 -11.32
CA THR A 409 -9.96 -6.94 -12.10
C THR A 409 -11.44 -7.22 -12.03
N VAL A 410 -12.21 -6.27 -11.48
CA VAL A 410 -13.67 -6.37 -11.35
C VAL A 410 -14.31 -5.38 -12.31
N VAL A 411 -15.06 -5.91 -13.26
CA VAL A 411 -15.75 -5.10 -14.27
C VAL A 411 -17.24 -5.11 -13.97
N LEU A 412 -17.83 -3.93 -13.81
CA LEU A 412 -19.22 -3.74 -13.43
C LEU A 412 -20.01 -3.18 -14.62
N ARG A 413 -21.28 -3.47 -14.65
CA ARG A 413 -22.23 -2.77 -15.51
C ARG A 413 -22.55 -1.38 -14.98
N ARG A 414 -22.79 -1.24 -13.66
CA ARG A 414 -23.12 0.02 -13.00
C ARG A 414 -22.26 0.21 -11.74
N MET A 415 -21.66 1.35 -11.58
CA MET A 415 -20.87 1.65 -10.40
C MET A 415 -21.75 1.79 -9.13
N ALA A 416 -23.05 2.07 -9.29
CA ALA A 416 -24.00 2.08 -8.17
C ALA A 416 -24.10 0.73 -7.44
N ASP A 417 -23.77 -0.38 -8.10
CA ASP A 417 -23.81 -1.74 -7.53
C ASP A 417 -22.56 -2.05 -6.67
N PHE A 418 -21.52 -1.19 -6.71
CA PHE A 418 -20.24 -1.38 -6.03
C PHE A 418 -20.35 -1.70 -4.52
N PRO A 419 -21.21 -1.03 -3.70
CA PRO A 419 -21.31 -1.36 -2.28
C PRO A 419 -21.87 -2.76 -2.03
N ALA A 420 -22.93 -3.15 -2.75
CA ALA A 420 -23.55 -4.47 -2.62
C ALA A 420 -22.56 -5.59 -3.00
N ILE A 421 -21.85 -5.40 -4.10
CA ILE A 421 -20.81 -6.33 -4.56
C ILE A 421 -19.69 -6.44 -3.52
N ASN A 422 -19.18 -5.35 -2.97
CA ASN A 422 -18.11 -5.36 -1.98
C ASN A 422 -18.47 -6.16 -0.72
N ASN A 423 -19.72 -6.05 -0.25
CA ASN A 423 -20.18 -6.77 0.93
C ASN A 423 -20.08 -8.29 0.74
N ILE A 424 -20.39 -8.78 -0.45
CA ILE A 424 -20.37 -10.22 -0.76
C ILE A 424 -18.96 -10.66 -1.15
N TYR A 425 -18.31 -9.90 -2.04
CA TYR A 425 -16.94 -10.21 -2.49
C TYR A 425 -15.94 -10.23 -1.32
N GLY A 426 -16.14 -9.36 -0.32
CA GLY A 426 -15.31 -9.35 0.89
C GLY A 426 -15.33 -10.64 1.68
N THR A 427 -16.39 -11.42 1.59
CA THR A 427 -16.49 -12.73 2.28
C THR A 427 -15.56 -13.79 1.71
N LEU A 428 -14.98 -13.54 0.53
CA LEU A 428 -13.99 -14.43 -0.09
C LEU A 428 -12.68 -14.47 0.71
N PHE A 429 -12.31 -13.35 1.34
CA PHE A 429 -11.03 -13.19 2.02
C PHE A 429 -11.21 -13.33 3.53
N THR A 430 -10.66 -14.39 4.10
CA THR A 430 -10.66 -14.67 5.54
C THR A 430 -9.30 -14.42 6.18
N GLU A 431 -8.25 -14.28 5.35
CA GLU A 431 -6.88 -14.03 5.76
C GLU A 431 -6.52 -12.54 5.58
N PRO A 432 -5.52 -12.03 6.30
CA PRO A 432 -4.98 -10.68 6.08
C PRO A 432 -4.53 -10.45 4.64
N ASN A 433 -4.51 -9.19 4.22
CA ASN A 433 -4.06 -8.78 2.89
C ASN A 433 -4.86 -9.45 1.74
N PRO A 434 -6.15 -9.14 1.55
CA PRO A 434 -6.86 -9.55 0.35
C PRO A 434 -6.12 -9.13 -0.92
N ALA A 435 -6.42 -9.74 -2.05
CA ALA A 435 -5.80 -9.43 -3.35
C ALA A 435 -5.84 -7.94 -3.68
N SER A 436 -4.83 -7.41 -4.39
CA SER A 436 -4.94 -6.06 -4.97
C SER A 436 -6.07 -6.03 -6.01
N ARG A 437 -6.71 -4.86 -6.23
CA ARG A 437 -7.89 -4.81 -7.09
C ARG A 437 -8.01 -3.50 -7.84
N VAL A 438 -8.43 -3.60 -9.10
CA VAL A 438 -8.99 -2.50 -9.87
C VAL A 438 -10.47 -2.77 -10.13
N THR A 439 -11.32 -1.73 -10.04
CA THR A 439 -12.77 -1.88 -10.28
C THR A 439 -13.26 -0.76 -11.18
N ILE A 440 -13.82 -1.11 -12.33
CA ILE A 440 -14.28 -0.18 -13.36
C ILE A 440 -15.67 -0.56 -13.83
N SER A 441 -16.44 0.40 -14.34
CA SER A 441 -17.73 0.13 -15.01
C SER A 441 -17.60 0.29 -16.52
N CYS A 442 -18.02 -0.73 -17.25
CA CYS A 442 -18.06 -0.73 -18.73
C CYS A 442 -19.47 -0.54 -19.27
N GLY A 443 -20.46 -0.27 -18.43
CA GLY A 443 -21.83 -0.02 -18.83
C GLY A 443 -22.46 -1.19 -19.60
N GLU A 444 -23.28 -0.87 -20.59
CA GLU A 444 -23.95 -1.85 -21.44
C GLU A 444 -22.98 -2.66 -22.32
N SER A 445 -21.75 -2.18 -22.49
CA SER A 445 -20.73 -2.92 -23.25
C SER A 445 -20.37 -4.25 -22.59
N LEU A 446 -20.49 -4.35 -21.26
CA LEU A 446 -20.25 -5.61 -20.53
C LEU A 446 -21.22 -6.71 -20.97
N SER A 447 -22.49 -6.39 -21.22
CA SER A 447 -23.49 -7.34 -21.70
C SER A 447 -23.29 -7.76 -23.15
N ALA A 448 -22.73 -6.89 -23.98
CA ALA A 448 -22.47 -7.18 -25.39
C ALA A 448 -21.37 -8.24 -25.58
N ALA A 449 -20.42 -8.33 -24.69
CA ALA A 449 -19.34 -9.33 -24.72
C ALA A 449 -19.80 -10.71 -24.21
N ALA A 450 -20.79 -10.75 -23.35
CA ALA A 450 -21.30 -11.98 -22.74
C ALA A 450 -22.25 -12.72 -23.70
N ALA A 451 -21.77 -13.12 -24.86
CA ALA A 451 -22.59 -13.75 -25.93
C ALA A 451 -23.38 -15.01 -25.51
N ALA A 452 -22.97 -15.67 -24.41
CA ALA A 452 -23.63 -16.83 -23.84
C ALA A 452 -24.48 -16.52 -22.60
N ALA A 453 -24.21 -15.41 -21.90
CA ALA A 453 -24.91 -14.97 -20.72
C ALA A 453 -25.46 -13.56 -20.95
N ALA A 454 -26.57 -13.47 -21.72
CA ALA A 454 -27.24 -12.20 -21.96
C ALA A 454 -27.44 -11.46 -20.65
N ASP A 455 -26.93 -10.21 -20.58
CA ASP A 455 -27.24 -9.24 -19.52
C ASP A 455 -26.55 -9.47 -18.15
N THR A 456 -25.21 -9.74 -18.13
CA THR A 456 -24.44 -9.82 -16.88
C THR A 456 -24.26 -8.46 -16.22
N GLY A 457 -24.26 -8.41 -14.86
CA GLY A 457 -24.00 -7.21 -14.06
C GLY A 457 -22.54 -7.07 -13.60
N ILE A 458 -21.79 -8.19 -13.54
CA ILE A 458 -20.42 -8.26 -13.03
C ILE A 458 -19.59 -9.32 -13.73
N ALA A 459 -18.31 -9.01 -13.99
CA ALA A 459 -17.28 -9.97 -14.38
C ALA A 459 -16.07 -9.83 -13.43
N VAL A 460 -15.44 -10.95 -13.06
CA VAL A 460 -14.29 -11.00 -12.17
C VAL A 460 -13.16 -11.78 -12.83
N TYR A 461 -12.01 -11.12 -12.96
CA TYR A 461 -10.78 -11.72 -13.48
C TYR A 461 -9.75 -11.76 -12.37
N LEU A 462 -9.15 -12.92 -12.13
CA LEU A 462 -8.22 -13.16 -11.04
C LEU A 462 -6.87 -13.62 -11.59
N ASN A 463 -5.78 -13.03 -11.10
CA ASN A 463 -4.45 -13.59 -11.27
C ASN A 463 -4.09 -14.40 -10.02
N VAL A 464 -3.84 -15.69 -10.19
CA VAL A 464 -3.69 -16.67 -9.12
C VAL A 464 -2.33 -17.34 -9.21
N HIS A 465 -1.62 -17.45 -8.08
CA HIS A 465 -0.40 -18.23 -7.96
C HIS A 465 -0.71 -19.60 -7.38
N THR A 466 -0.61 -20.65 -8.20
CA THR A 466 -1.09 -22.00 -7.83
C THR A 466 -0.15 -22.81 -6.93
N ALA A 467 1.05 -22.30 -6.64
CA ALA A 467 2.05 -23.01 -5.84
C ALA A 467 2.97 -22.03 -5.08
N LEU A 468 2.39 -21.01 -4.45
CA LEU A 468 3.13 -20.01 -3.69
C LEU A 468 3.55 -20.62 -2.34
N PRO A 469 4.86 -20.64 -2.01
CA PRO A 469 5.32 -21.11 -0.72
C PRO A 469 4.82 -20.22 0.43
N PRO A 470 4.53 -20.78 1.61
CA PRO A 470 4.16 -20.02 2.79
C PRO A 470 5.18 -18.91 3.12
N GLY A 471 4.71 -17.75 3.57
CA GLY A 471 5.56 -16.64 3.99
C GLY A 471 6.20 -15.83 2.86
N GLN A 472 6.06 -16.23 1.60
CA GLN A 472 6.65 -15.49 0.46
C GLN A 472 5.74 -14.42 -0.14
N ARG A 473 4.48 -14.36 0.27
CA ARG A 473 3.53 -13.31 -0.12
C ARG A 473 3.61 -12.16 0.86
N HIS A 474 3.90 -10.97 0.37
CA HIS A 474 3.86 -9.75 1.17
C HIS A 474 2.73 -8.85 0.67
N GLY A 475 2.06 -8.17 1.58
CA GLY A 475 0.97 -7.28 1.26
C GLY A 475 1.11 -5.91 1.93
N LEU A 476 0.62 -4.89 1.26
CA LEU A 476 0.40 -3.57 1.84
C LEU A 476 -1.10 -3.33 1.91
N HIS A 477 -1.64 -3.41 3.12
CA HIS A 477 -3.07 -3.19 3.38
C HIS A 477 -3.24 -1.98 4.30
N VAL A 478 -3.70 -0.87 3.78
CA VAL A 478 -3.93 0.38 4.49
C VAL A 478 -5.43 0.58 4.66
N GLN A 479 -5.90 0.53 5.89
CA GLN A 479 -7.31 0.71 6.24
C GLN A 479 -7.56 2.02 6.99
N SER A 480 -6.53 2.64 7.52
CA SER A 480 -6.60 3.92 8.24
C SER A 480 -6.58 5.11 7.31
N ARG A 481 -7.31 6.17 7.69
CA ARG A 481 -7.10 7.50 7.13
C ARG A 481 -5.78 8.06 7.64
N SER A 482 -4.99 8.61 6.73
CA SER A 482 -3.69 9.21 7.01
C SER A 482 -3.45 10.38 6.05
N TYR A 483 -2.28 11.03 6.12
CA TYR A 483 -1.86 11.99 5.09
C TYR A 483 -1.07 11.32 3.96
N TRP A 484 -0.70 10.04 4.12
CA TRP A 484 0.25 9.39 3.21
C TRP A 484 -0.40 8.79 1.96
N ALA A 485 -1.39 7.93 2.11
CA ALA A 485 -2.11 7.29 1.01
C ALA A 485 -3.57 7.03 1.39
N PRO A 486 -4.50 6.95 0.42
CA PRO A 486 -5.88 6.62 0.71
C PRO A 486 -6.02 5.24 1.34
N ALA A 487 -6.90 5.14 2.33
CA ALA A 487 -7.38 3.85 2.81
C ALA A 487 -8.13 3.11 1.69
N ASN A 488 -8.19 1.78 1.80
CA ASN A 488 -8.98 1.00 0.87
C ASN A 488 -10.48 1.36 0.97
N ILE A 489 -11.16 1.41 -0.16
CA ILE A 489 -12.61 1.68 -0.25
C ILE A 489 -13.42 0.39 -0.47
N GLY A 490 -12.80 -0.75 -0.28
CA GLY A 490 -13.41 -2.07 -0.45
C GLY A 490 -12.44 -3.16 0.02
N PRO A 491 -12.81 -4.44 -0.12
CA PRO A 491 -11.99 -5.58 0.35
C PRO A 491 -10.83 -5.86 -0.61
N TYR A 492 -9.79 -5.04 -0.56
CA TYR A 492 -8.55 -5.20 -1.32
C TYR A 492 -7.37 -4.59 -0.58
N SER A 493 -6.16 -5.07 -0.87
CA SER A 493 -4.90 -4.46 -0.46
C SER A 493 -4.41 -3.48 -1.53
N GLN A 494 -3.70 -2.44 -1.12
CA GLN A 494 -3.09 -1.49 -2.04
C GLN A 494 -2.05 -2.16 -2.93
N ALA A 495 -1.32 -3.17 -2.41
CA ALA A 495 -0.39 -3.95 -3.20
C ALA A 495 -0.15 -5.35 -2.64
N ILE A 496 0.20 -6.28 -3.54
CA ILE A 496 0.64 -7.65 -3.22
C ILE A 496 1.94 -7.93 -3.97
N SER A 497 2.92 -8.49 -3.27
CA SER A 497 4.25 -8.82 -3.80
C SER A 497 4.57 -10.31 -3.67
N VAL A 498 5.14 -10.90 -4.72
CA VAL A 498 5.59 -12.29 -4.76
C VAL A 498 6.97 -12.41 -5.43
N PRO A 499 7.85 -13.34 -5.01
CA PRO A 499 9.16 -13.51 -5.65
C PRO A 499 9.04 -14.08 -7.07
N VAL A 500 9.87 -13.63 -8.00
CA VAL A 500 9.99 -14.22 -9.34
C VAL A 500 10.44 -15.69 -9.26
N ALA A 501 11.35 -16.01 -8.35
CA ALA A 501 11.84 -17.38 -8.13
C ALA A 501 10.71 -18.37 -7.78
N SER A 502 9.66 -17.94 -7.09
CA SER A 502 8.50 -18.80 -6.75
C SER A 502 7.72 -19.29 -7.97
N LEU A 503 7.90 -18.62 -9.11
CA LEU A 503 7.26 -18.98 -10.38
C LEU A 503 7.99 -20.14 -11.10
N GLY A 504 9.23 -20.47 -10.72
CA GLY A 504 10.05 -21.55 -11.31
C GLY A 504 9.60 -22.97 -10.94
N SER A 505 10.24 -24.01 -11.55
CA SER A 505 9.98 -25.42 -11.25
C SER A 505 10.37 -25.75 -9.80
N ALA A 506 9.63 -26.69 -9.17
CA ALA A 506 9.93 -27.17 -7.83
C ALA A 506 11.31 -27.83 -7.75
N GLY A 507 12.20 -27.33 -6.89
CA GLY A 507 13.55 -27.89 -6.69
C GLY A 507 14.62 -26.88 -6.27
N SER A 508 14.38 -25.58 -6.39
CA SER A 508 15.26 -24.59 -5.78
C SER A 508 14.87 -24.41 -4.32
N ASP A 509 15.79 -24.67 -3.41
CA ASP A 509 15.60 -24.36 -2.00
C ASP A 509 15.16 -22.91 -1.87
N ALA A 510 13.90 -22.72 -1.51
CA ALA A 510 13.23 -21.42 -1.41
C ALA A 510 13.75 -20.58 -0.21
N SER A 511 15.00 -20.86 0.24
CA SER A 511 15.59 -20.20 1.40
C SER A 511 16.19 -18.81 1.10
N SER A 512 16.38 -18.42 -0.17
CA SER A 512 16.84 -17.05 -0.45
C SER A 512 15.66 -16.09 -0.54
N ALA A 513 15.42 -15.37 0.55
CA ALA A 513 14.46 -14.26 0.61
C ALA A 513 14.87 -13.06 -0.29
N SER A 514 16.11 -13.08 -0.83
CA SER A 514 16.73 -12.00 -1.60
C SER A 514 16.64 -12.25 -3.10
N GLY A 515 15.74 -11.58 -3.80
CA GLY A 515 15.64 -11.65 -5.26
C GLY A 515 14.51 -10.80 -5.80
N PRO A 516 14.44 -10.63 -7.14
CA PRO A 516 13.43 -9.79 -7.76
C PRO A 516 12.01 -10.30 -7.44
N ARG A 517 11.12 -9.34 -7.20
CA ARG A 517 9.72 -9.58 -6.86
C ARG A 517 8.80 -8.86 -7.84
N LEU A 518 7.64 -9.43 -8.06
CA LEU A 518 6.56 -8.81 -8.81
C LEU A 518 5.56 -8.21 -7.84
N VAL A 519 5.22 -6.96 -8.07
CA VAL A 519 4.28 -6.20 -7.22
C VAL A 519 3.03 -5.88 -8.03
N SER A 520 1.90 -6.46 -7.66
CA SER A 520 0.58 -6.12 -8.19
C SER A 520 -0.01 -4.98 -7.35
N VAL A 521 -0.36 -3.86 -7.98
CA VAL A 521 -0.90 -2.66 -7.29
C VAL A 521 -2.36 -2.47 -7.63
N ALA A 522 -3.16 -2.05 -6.66
CA ALA A 522 -4.57 -1.70 -6.87
C ALA A 522 -4.72 -0.41 -7.70
N GLY A 523 -5.85 -0.25 -8.39
CA GLY A 523 -6.21 0.99 -9.05
C GLY A 523 -6.22 2.17 -8.08
N GLN A 524 -5.70 3.31 -8.51
CA GLN A 524 -5.57 4.51 -7.69
C GLN A 524 -6.46 5.62 -8.22
N ILE A 525 -7.44 6.04 -7.43
CA ILE A 525 -8.31 7.21 -7.69
C ILE A 525 -7.83 8.41 -6.85
N PRO A 526 -8.11 9.65 -7.26
CA PRO A 526 -7.54 10.86 -6.66
C PRO A 526 -8.21 11.26 -5.34
N LEU A 527 -8.31 10.35 -4.38
CA LEU A 527 -8.81 10.68 -3.05
C LEU A 527 -7.78 11.48 -2.26
N VAL A 528 -8.22 12.51 -1.57
CA VAL A 528 -7.43 13.18 -0.53
C VAL A 528 -7.30 12.21 0.66
N PRO A 529 -6.11 11.73 0.99
CA PRO A 529 -5.96 10.61 1.94
C PRO A 529 -6.55 10.88 3.33
N ALA A 530 -6.39 12.11 3.81
CA ALA A 530 -6.87 12.52 5.14
C ALA A 530 -8.39 12.51 5.27
N THR A 531 -9.11 12.79 4.20
CA THR A 531 -10.58 12.93 4.20
C THR A 531 -11.30 11.81 3.48
N MET A 532 -10.59 11.08 2.60
CA MET A 532 -11.16 10.09 1.68
C MET A 532 -12.21 10.69 0.71
N ALA A 533 -12.15 11.99 0.45
CA ALA A 533 -12.95 12.72 -0.52
C ALA A 533 -12.15 13.04 -1.78
N LEU A 534 -12.83 13.23 -2.90
CA LEU A 534 -12.20 13.77 -4.10
C LEU A 534 -11.85 15.25 -3.89
N PRO A 535 -10.85 15.80 -4.61
CA PRO A 535 -10.58 17.23 -4.63
C PRO A 535 -11.85 18.03 -4.96
N PRO A 536 -12.13 19.14 -4.27
CA PRO A 536 -13.32 19.95 -4.53
C PRO A 536 -13.27 20.63 -5.90
N GLY A 537 -14.41 20.73 -6.57
CA GLY A 537 -14.55 21.32 -7.89
C GLY A 537 -15.11 20.35 -8.93
N ALA A 538 -15.42 20.83 -10.13
CA ALA A 538 -15.87 19.97 -11.22
C ALA A 538 -14.71 19.07 -11.68
N PRO A 539 -14.97 17.79 -12.04
CA PRO A 539 -13.91 16.87 -12.46
C PRO A 539 -13.06 17.37 -13.63
N GLU A 540 -13.64 18.13 -14.56
CA GLU A 540 -12.91 18.68 -15.71
C GLU A 540 -11.94 19.80 -15.30
N ASP A 541 -12.33 20.67 -14.36
CA ASP A 541 -11.52 21.77 -13.86
C ASP A 541 -10.36 21.29 -12.97
N THR A 542 -10.59 20.21 -12.25
CA THR A 542 -9.63 19.61 -11.33
C THR A 542 -8.81 18.47 -11.93
N LEU A 543 -8.99 18.16 -13.21
CA LEU A 543 -8.33 17.01 -13.86
C LEU A 543 -6.80 16.99 -13.72
N PRO A 544 -6.07 18.12 -13.90
CA PRO A 544 -4.63 18.14 -13.66
C PRO A 544 -4.25 17.71 -12.23
N LEU A 545 -4.97 18.21 -11.22
CA LEU A 545 -4.76 17.84 -9.83
C LEU A 545 -5.13 16.37 -9.59
N GLN A 546 -6.23 15.89 -10.16
CA GLN A 546 -6.65 14.51 -10.03
C GLN A 546 -5.63 13.54 -10.65
N LEU A 547 -5.07 13.88 -11.81
CA LEU A 547 -3.99 13.11 -12.45
C LEU A 547 -2.74 13.03 -11.59
N ALA A 548 -2.28 14.18 -11.07
CA ALA A 548 -1.08 14.25 -10.26
C ALA A 548 -1.26 13.50 -8.92
N LEU A 549 -2.40 13.70 -8.25
CA LEU A 549 -2.68 13.13 -6.94
C LEU A 549 -2.81 11.60 -6.99
N SER A 550 -3.61 11.07 -7.93
CA SER A 550 -3.76 9.61 -8.07
C SER A 550 -2.47 8.92 -8.53
N LEU A 551 -1.66 9.62 -9.36
CA LEU A 551 -0.34 9.14 -9.74
C LEU A 551 0.64 9.13 -8.55
N GLN A 552 0.59 10.15 -7.67
CA GLN A 552 1.34 10.17 -6.42
C GLN A 552 1.00 8.97 -5.53
N HIS A 553 -0.28 8.59 -5.43
CA HIS A 553 -0.66 7.41 -4.64
C HIS A 553 -0.02 6.15 -5.19
N LEU A 554 -0.02 5.98 -6.52
CA LEU A 554 0.66 4.86 -7.18
C LEU A 554 2.16 4.83 -6.84
N TRP A 555 2.83 6.00 -6.84
CA TRP A 555 4.25 6.13 -6.52
C TRP A 555 4.55 5.83 -5.06
N ARG A 556 3.79 6.41 -4.12
CA ARG A 556 4.00 6.17 -2.69
C ARG A 556 3.82 4.70 -2.33
N ILE A 557 2.79 4.05 -2.88
CA ILE A 557 2.55 2.61 -2.70
C ILE A 557 3.68 1.81 -3.34
N GLY A 558 4.12 2.17 -4.54
CA GLY A 558 5.23 1.52 -5.22
C GLY A 558 6.54 1.62 -4.44
N ALA A 559 6.89 2.81 -3.97
CA ALA A 559 8.11 3.04 -3.17
C ALA A 559 8.07 2.23 -1.86
N GLU A 560 6.95 2.18 -1.16
CA GLU A 560 6.78 1.38 0.07
C GLU A 560 6.94 -0.13 -0.19
N MET A 561 6.59 -0.58 -1.39
CA MET A 561 6.76 -1.97 -1.81
C MET A 561 8.11 -2.25 -2.47
N GLY A 562 9.03 -1.28 -2.47
CA GLY A 562 10.35 -1.39 -3.07
C GLY A 562 10.35 -1.48 -4.59
N VAL A 563 9.30 -0.98 -5.25
CA VAL A 563 9.23 -0.98 -6.72
C VAL A 563 10.30 -0.05 -7.28
N GLN A 564 11.09 -0.57 -8.19
CA GLN A 564 12.15 0.13 -8.91
C GLN A 564 11.73 0.50 -10.33
N TRP A 565 10.88 -0.35 -10.95
CA TRP A 565 10.44 -0.14 -12.33
C TRP A 565 8.99 -0.59 -12.53
N TRP A 566 8.18 0.21 -13.23
CA TRP A 566 6.85 -0.19 -13.68
C TRP A 566 6.95 -0.91 -15.02
N THR A 567 6.17 -1.96 -15.21
CA THR A 567 6.21 -2.73 -16.47
C THR A 567 5.36 -2.09 -17.56
N SER A 568 4.21 -1.55 -17.20
CA SER A 568 3.28 -0.79 -18.05
C SER A 568 2.16 -0.21 -17.20
N ALA A 569 1.38 0.73 -17.77
CA ALA A 569 0.24 1.31 -17.07
C ALA A 569 -0.94 1.59 -18.00
N VAL A 570 -2.13 1.67 -17.39
CA VAL A 570 -3.35 2.19 -17.99
C VAL A 570 -3.90 3.33 -17.12
N ALA A 571 -4.36 4.40 -17.76
CA ALA A 571 -5.16 5.45 -17.14
C ALA A 571 -6.61 5.32 -17.63
N TYR A 572 -7.52 5.01 -16.70
CA TYR A 572 -8.93 4.96 -16.98
C TYR A 572 -9.58 6.34 -16.81
N PHE A 573 -10.44 6.70 -17.73
CA PHE A 573 -11.25 7.92 -17.65
C PHE A 573 -12.73 7.57 -17.80
N PRO A 574 -13.61 8.25 -17.06
CA PRO A 574 -15.04 8.09 -17.25
C PRO A 574 -15.46 8.66 -18.62
N LYS A 575 -16.58 8.15 -19.14
CA LYS A 575 -17.17 8.58 -20.41
C LYS A 575 -17.26 10.09 -20.54
N CYS A 576 -16.93 10.58 -21.73
CA CYS A 576 -17.14 11.98 -22.08
C CYS A 576 -18.62 12.30 -22.32
N ALA A 577 -18.99 13.57 -22.19
CA ALA A 577 -20.36 14.01 -22.48
C ALA A 577 -20.73 13.70 -23.93
N ALA A 578 -22.03 13.42 -24.17
CA ALA A 578 -22.56 13.13 -25.51
C ALA A 578 -22.27 14.29 -26.47
N GLY A 579 -21.86 13.97 -27.70
CA GLY A 579 -21.52 14.92 -28.77
C GLY A 579 -20.05 15.28 -28.88
N ASP A 580 -19.17 14.61 -28.10
CA ASP A 580 -17.72 14.70 -28.26
C ASP A 580 -17.26 13.84 -29.44
N ASP A 581 -16.52 14.42 -30.37
CA ASP A 581 -15.92 13.74 -31.53
C ASP A 581 -14.61 12.99 -31.20
N GLY A 582 -14.32 12.75 -29.92
CA GLY A 582 -13.07 12.14 -29.44
C GLY A 582 -11.97 13.15 -29.09
N GLY A 583 -12.15 14.44 -29.36
CA GLY A 583 -11.15 15.47 -29.08
C GLY A 583 -10.80 15.59 -27.60
N ARG A 584 -11.77 15.44 -26.71
CA ARG A 584 -11.55 15.42 -25.25
C ARG A 584 -10.74 14.21 -24.81
N MET A 585 -10.99 13.03 -25.38
CA MET A 585 -10.21 11.83 -25.04
C MET A 585 -8.77 11.93 -25.54
N VAL A 586 -8.53 12.49 -26.72
CA VAL A 586 -7.19 12.81 -27.21
C VAL A 586 -6.45 13.71 -26.21
N ARG A 587 -7.10 14.79 -25.75
CA ARG A 587 -6.51 15.67 -24.73
C ARG A 587 -6.23 14.94 -23.42
N LYS A 588 -7.17 14.13 -22.91
CA LYS A 588 -6.98 13.32 -21.69
C LYS A 588 -5.80 12.35 -21.85
N ALA A 589 -5.69 11.68 -22.99
CA ALA A 589 -4.57 10.77 -23.28
C ALA A 589 -3.22 11.49 -23.27
N ARG A 590 -3.15 12.66 -23.87
CA ARG A 590 -1.91 13.49 -23.88
C ARG A 590 -1.55 13.98 -22.49
N LEU A 591 -2.53 14.47 -21.70
CA LEU A 591 -2.31 14.89 -20.31
C LEU A 591 -1.82 13.72 -19.45
N ALA A 592 -2.43 12.55 -19.57
CA ALA A 592 -1.97 11.35 -18.87
C ALA A 592 -0.55 10.94 -19.28
N SER A 593 -0.25 11.02 -20.60
CA SER A 593 1.10 10.77 -21.12
C SER A 593 2.12 11.73 -20.56
N GLN A 594 1.79 13.03 -20.51
CA GLN A 594 2.65 14.05 -19.95
C GLN A 594 2.90 13.82 -18.45
N ALA A 595 1.85 13.55 -17.67
CA ALA A 595 1.98 13.19 -16.25
C ALA A 595 2.91 12.00 -16.02
N TRP A 596 2.68 10.91 -16.78
CA TRP A 596 3.47 9.69 -16.70
C TRP A 596 4.95 9.91 -17.03
N ARG A 597 5.24 10.63 -18.12
CA ARG A 597 6.60 10.97 -18.53
C ARG A 597 7.29 11.85 -17.51
N THR A 598 6.62 12.91 -17.02
CA THR A 598 7.18 13.82 -16.02
C THR A 598 7.50 13.06 -14.73
N ALA A 599 6.63 12.14 -14.27
CA ALA A 599 6.86 11.32 -13.11
C ALA A 599 8.06 10.35 -13.28
N HIS A 600 8.41 9.96 -14.52
CA HIS A 600 9.57 9.13 -14.84
C HIS A 600 10.85 9.92 -15.12
N GLN A 601 10.81 11.26 -15.12
CA GLN A 601 12.03 12.07 -15.24
C GLN A 601 12.80 12.01 -13.93
N SER A 602 14.08 11.66 -14.01
CA SER A 602 15.00 11.83 -12.89
C SER A 602 15.34 13.31 -12.75
N LYS A 603 15.46 13.83 -11.53
CA LYS A 603 16.13 15.11 -11.34
C LYS A 603 17.53 15.01 -11.96
N PRO A 604 18.04 16.05 -12.67
CA PRO A 604 19.47 16.07 -13.01
C PRO A 604 20.24 15.95 -11.69
N SER A 605 21.22 15.04 -11.66
CA SER A 605 22.18 15.00 -10.55
C SER A 605 22.82 16.39 -10.44
N PRO A 606 23.02 16.94 -9.22
CA PRO A 606 23.77 18.16 -9.07
C PRO A 606 25.11 17.99 -9.81
N SER A 607 25.54 19.06 -10.49
CA SER A 607 26.80 19.05 -11.23
C SER A 607 27.96 18.76 -10.25
N PRO A 608 29.03 18.05 -10.66
CA PRO A 608 30.18 17.71 -9.79
C PRO A 608 30.96 18.94 -9.27
N GLY A 609 30.38 20.12 -9.26
CA GLY A 609 30.96 21.36 -8.81
C GLY A 609 30.20 22.06 -7.69
N ASP A 610 29.03 21.53 -7.29
CA ASP A 610 28.22 22.04 -6.18
C ASP A 610 28.29 21.14 -4.93
N GLU A 611 29.31 20.29 -4.84
CA GLU A 611 29.69 19.63 -3.60
C GLU A 611 30.34 20.70 -2.70
N GLU A 612 29.51 21.48 -1.99
CA GLU A 612 29.92 22.04 -0.73
C GLU A 612 30.35 20.86 0.14
N ASP A 613 31.57 20.92 0.69
CA ASP A 613 32.12 19.93 1.62
C ASP A 613 31.13 19.62 2.76
N GLU A 614 30.14 18.77 2.51
CA GLU A 614 29.41 18.08 3.56
C GLU A 614 30.41 17.07 4.14
N ASP A 615 30.97 17.46 5.28
CA ASP A 615 31.76 16.63 6.18
C ASP A 615 31.12 15.22 6.19
N GLU A 616 31.79 14.25 5.57
CA GLU A 616 31.36 12.86 5.53
C GLU A 616 31.29 12.32 6.96
N GLY A 617 30.17 12.55 7.65
CA GLY A 617 29.88 12.09 9.01
C GLY A 617 29.62 10.57 9.10
N GLY A 618 30.33 9.78 8.30
CA GLY A 618 30.38 8.33 8.45
C GLY A 618 31.23 7.90 9.64
N PRO A 619 31.09 6.63 10.13
CA PRO A 619 31.93 6.12 11.19
C PRO A 619 33.40 6.26 10.79
N ASP A 620 34.22 6.84 11.69
CA ASP A 620 35.61 7.12 11.43
C ASP A 620 36.39 5.81 11.16
N LEU A 621 37.61 5.96 10.58
CA LEU A 621 38.47 4.81 10.28
C LEU A 621 38.83 4.00 11.53
N TRP A 622 38.75 4.62 12.73
CA TRP A 622 39.05 3.99 13.98
C TRP A 622 37.87 3.11 14.46
N ASP A 623 36.65 3.59 14.34
CA ASP A 623 35.43 2.83 14.63
C ASP A 623 35.27 1.63 13.69
N ARG A 624 35.56 1.81 12.39
CA ARG A 624 35.58 0.71 11.41
C ARG A 624 36.60 -0.38 11.74
N ARG A 625 37.72 -0.02 12.34
CA ARG A 625 38.84 -0.94 12.60
C ARG A 625 38.76 -1.63 13.96
N TYR A 626 38.22 -1.00 14.96
CA TYR A 626 38.29 -1.47 16.35
C TYR A 626 36.92 -1.76 17.01
N ASN A 627 35.84 -1.30 16.43
CA ASN A 627 34.48 -1.51 16.94
C ASN A 627 33.62 -2.34 15.99
N ALA A 628 34.20 -3.37 15.36
CA ALA A 628 33.52 -4.24 14.39
C ALA A 628 32.21 -4.89 14.92
N GLN A 629 32.12 -5.09 16.25
CA GLN A 629 30.88 -5.61 16.87
C GLN A 629 29.72 -4.60 16.85
N TYR A 630 29.98 -3.29 16.86
CA TYR A 630 28.97 -2.26 16.64
C TYR A 630 28.62 -2.11 15.15
N MET A 631 29.58 -2.43 14.28
CA MET A 631 29.35 -2.47 12.85
C MET A 631 28.47 -3.66 12.43
N ALA A 632 28.45 -4.76 13.20
CA ALA A 632 27.58 -5.90 12.92
C ALA A 632 26.09 -5.57 13.11
N PHE A 633 25.74 -4.60 13.93
CA PHE A 633 24.37 -4.06 14.03
C PHE A 633 24.09 -2.98 12.95
N ALA A 634 25.12 -2.30 12.48
CA ALA A 634 25.04 -1.32 11.39
C ALA A 634 25.18 -1.96 9.99
N THR A 635 25.80 -3.15 9.93
CA THR A 635 25.99 -3.95 8.70
C THR A 635 25.07 -5.17 8.68
N GLY A 636 23.83 -5.03 9.08
CA GLY A 636 22.76 -5.79 8.43
C GLY A 636 22.80 -5.37 6.97
N GLU A 637 23.73 -5.94 6.21
CA GLU A 637 24.16 -5.48 4.88
C GLU A 637 23.04 -5.45 3.82
N GLU A 638 21.78 -5.71 4.19
CA GLU A 638 20.66 -5.72 3.25
C GLU A 638 19.49 -4.78 3.60
N GLU A 639 19.41 -4.16 4.79
CA GLU A 639 18.24 -3.35 5.17
C GLU A 639 18.47 -1.83 5.21
N ASN A 640 19.68 -1.32 5.04
CA ASN A 640 20.01 0.10 5.21
C ASN A 640 20.41 0.84 3.92
N LYS A 641 20.07 0.33 2.75
CA LYS A 641 19.97 1.17 1.56
C LYS A 641 18.58 1.79 1.61
N GLY A 642 18.50 3.11 1.73
CA GLY A 642 17.25 3.85 1.62
C GLY A 642 16.38 3.32 0.48
N ALA A 643 15.07 3.47 0.57
CA ALA A 643 14.15 2.90 -0.43
C ALA A 643 14.66 3.23 -1.85
N PRO A 644 14.75 2.25 -2.76
CA PRO A 644 15.29 2.47 -4.08
C PRO A 644 14.49 3.57 -4.79
N PRO A 645 15.15 4.43 -5.59
CA PRO A 645 14.45 5.46 -6.32
C PRO A 645 13.43 4.85 -7.28
N LEU A 646 12.28 5.50 -7.44
CA LEU A 646 11.28 5.11 -8.43
C LEU A 646 11.08 6.25 -9.44
N PRO A 647 11.45 6.05 -10.72
CA PRO A 647 12.08 4.87 -11.35
C PRO A 647 13.58 4.75 -11.01
N ASP A 648 14.03 3.53 -10.80
CA ASP A 648 15.43 3.17 -10.68
C ASP A 648 15.96 2.65 -12.03
N ARG A 649 16.72 3.47 -12.73
CA ARG A 649 17.29 3.10 -14.02
C ARG A 649 18.52 2.20 -13.92
N ALA A 650 19.11 2.11 -12.75
CA ALA A 650 20.28 1.23 -12.56
C ALA A 650 19.93 -0.24 -12.75
N VAL A 651 18.67 -0.62 -12.50
CA VAL A 651 18.23 -2.01 -12.71
C VAL A 651 18.10 -2.41 -14.17
N LEU A 652 18.03 -1.43 -15.09
CA LEU A 652 17.87 -1.70 -16.52
C LEU A 652 19.18 -2.18 -17.13
N ALA A 653 19.12 -3.26 -17.90
CA ALA A 653 20.25 -3.73 -18.68
C ALA A 653 20.66 -2.67 -19.70
N SER A 654 21.93 -2.28 -19.68
CA SER A 654 22.46 -1.27 -20.60
C SER A 654 22.35 -1.75 -22.05
N SER A 655 21.51 -1.09 -22.84
CA SER A 655 21.68 -1.11 -24.30
C SER A 655 22.70 -0.01 -24.67
N PRO A 656 23.63 -0.24 -25.60
CA PRO A 656 24.61 0.77 -26.03
C PRO A 656 23.97 2.09 -26.50
N ALA A 657 22.70 2.06 -26.91
CA ALA A 657 21.93 3.23 -27.34
C ALA A 657 21.51 4.17 -26.21
N VAL A 658 21.54 3.74 -24.94
CA VAL A 658 21.12 4.55 -23.77
C VAL A 658 22.22 5.53 -23.32
N LEU A 659 23.46 5.38 -23.81
CA LEU A 659 24.60 6.23 -23.43
C LEU A 659 24.69 7.54 -24.22
N SER A 660 23.78 7.82 -25.14
CA SER A 660 23.72 9.11 -25.80
C SER A 660 23.04 10.15 -24.90
N PRO A 661 23.67 11.32 -24.64
CA PRO A 661 23.07 12.40 -23.82
C PRO A 661 21.74 12.94 -24.38
N THR A 662 21.41 12.58 -25.61
CA THR A 662 20.18 12.96 -26.31
C THR A 662 19.15 11.82 -26.40
N ALA A 663 19.44 10.62 -25.89
CA ALA A 663 18.48 9.53 -25.86
C ALA A 663 17.39 9.84 -24.81
N THR A 664 16.18 10.02 -25.25
CA THR A 664 15.01 10.14 -24.37
C THR A 664 14.98 8.95 -23.43
N ALA A 665 14.98 9.25 -22.15
CA ALA A 665 15.03 8.24 -21.09
C ALA A 665 13.87 7.25 -21.27
N ALA A 666 14.15 5.95 -21.12
CA ALA A 666 13.15 4.89 -21.17
C ALA A 666 11.97 5.22 -20.23
N VAL A 667 10.76 5.07 -20.75
CA VAL A 667 9.51 5.26 -20.00
C VAL A 667 8.63 4.04 -20.26
N PRO A 668 8.05 3.41 -19.23
CA PRO A 668 7.17 2.27 -19.43
C PRO A 668 5.96 2.61 -20.32
N PRO A 669 5.46 1.67 -21.14
CA PRO A 669 4.33 1.94 -22.02
C PRO A 669 3.08 2.31 -21.24
N LEU A 670 2.38 3.33 -21.72
CA LEU A 670 1.13 3.84 -21.19
C LEU A 670 0.06 3.81 -22.29
N PHE A 671 -1.13 3.42 -21.93
CA PHE A 671 -2.32 3.60 -22.74
C PHE A 671 -3.48 4.13 -21.90
N VAL A 672 -4.51 4.61 -22.57
CA VAL A 672 -5.65 5.28 -21.96
C VAL A 672 -6.93 4.60 -22.38
N ALA A 673 -7.79 4.27 -21.43
CA ALA A 673 -9.04 3.59 -21.63
C ALA A 673 -10.22 4.46 -21.18
N GLU A 674 -11.16 4.72 -22.07
CA GLU A 674 -12.44 5.32 -21.72
C GLU A 674 -13.40 4.23 -21.27
N VAL A 675 -13.92 4.35 -20.04
CA VAL A 675 -14.89 3.43 -19.43
C VAL A 675 -16.18 4.18 -19.08
N ASP A 676 -17.22 3.50 -18.65
CA ASP A 676 -18.47 4.20 -18.34
C ASP A 676 -18.37 5.03 -17.07
N GLU A 677 -17.91 4.41 -15.99
CA GLU A 677 -17.84 5.05 -14.67
C GLU A 677 -16.63 4.54 -13.88
N LEU A 678 -16.14 5.39 -12.98
CA LEU A 678 -15.09 5.08 -12.02
C LEU A 678 -15.61 5.16 -10.59
N PRO A 679 -14.97 4.48 -9.61
CA PRO A 679 -15.37 4.54 -8.22
C PRO A 679 -15.42 5.98 -7.69
N ARG A 680 -16.41 6.26 -6.85
CA ARG A 680 -16.63 7.59 -6.25
C ARG A 680 -16.87 8.73 -7.25
N GLY A 681 -17.05 8.46 -8.54
CA GLY A 681 -17.16 9.49 -9.57
C GLY A 681 -15.82 10.17 -9.87
N ALA A 682 -14.71 9.48 -9.67
CA ALA A 682 -13.38 9.99 -9.99
C ALA A 682 -13.24 10.35 -11.47
N GLY A 683 -12.46 11.40 -11.77
CA GLY A 683 -12.16 11.82 -13.14
C GLY A 683 -11.07 11.00 -13.80
N VAL A 684 -10.30 10.24 -13.03
CA VAL A 684 -9.23 9.35 -13.49
C VAL A 684 -8.97 8.23 -12.46
N GLU A 685 -8.54 7.05 -12.95
CA GLU A 685 -7.97 5.98 -12.14
C GLU A 685 -6.69 5.47 -12.80
N TRP A 686 -5.57 5.49 -12.08
CA TRP A 686 -4.31 4.91 -12.54
C TRP A 686 -4.18 3.46 -12.09
N HIS A 687 -3.77 2.59 -13.02
CA HIS A 687 -3.43 1.21 -12.72
C HIS A 687 -2.14 0.82 -13.43
N ALA A 688 -1.07 0.58 -12.65
CA ALA A 688 0.13 -0.08 -13.16
C ALA A 688 -0.10 -1.59 -13.14
N HIS A 689 0.21 -2.28 -14.25
CA HIS A 689 -0.05 -3.71 -14.35
C HIS A 689 0.80 -4.51 -13.37
N LEU A 690 2.12 -4.20 -13.32
CA LEU A 690 3.05 -4.76 -12.35
C LEU A 690 4.18 -3.77 -12.06
N GLY A 691 4.73 -3.87 -10.83
CA GLY A 691 6.01 -3.30 -10.45
C GLY A 691 7.06 -4.39 -10.32
N VAL A 692 8.31 -4.06 -10.62
CA VAL A 692 9.49 -4.88 -10.38
C VAL A 692 10.22 -4.30 -9.18
N ALA A 693 10.39 -5.11 -8.13
CA ALA A 693 11.07 -4.75 -6.90
C ALA A 693 12.27 -5.66 -6.63
N HIS A 694 13.24 -5.19 -5.86
CA HIS A 694 14.45 -5.95 -5.47
C HIS A 694 15.23 -6.55 -6.65
N ALA A 695 15.14 -5.91 -7.82
CA ALA A 695 15.93 -6.28 -8.99
C ALA A 695 17.38 -5.81 -8.80
N ARG A 696 18.32 -6.61 -9.29
CA ARG A 696 19.74 -6.22 -9.31
C ARG A 696 20.00 -5.19 -10.39
N GLU A 697 21.06 -4.44 -10.23
CA GLU A 697 21.53 -3.53 -11.26
C GLU A 697 21.73 -4.29 -12.59
N ARG A 698 21.30 -3.67 -13.69
CA ARG A 698 21.44 -4.17 -15.06
C ARG A 698 20.83 -5.56 -15.31
N SER A 699 19.81 -5.94 -14.52
CA SER A 699 19.17 -7.25 -14.66
C SER A 699 17.89 -7.23 -15.47
N VAL A 700 17.14 -6.11 -15.47
CA VAL A 700 15.85 -5.99 -16.15
C VAL A 700 16.07 -5.59 -17.61
N VAL A 701 15.57 -6.42 -18.54
CA VAL A 701 15.71 -6.16 -19.98
C VAL A 701 14.41 -5.59 -20.53
N LEU A 702 14.52 -4.46 -21.23
CA LEU A 702 13.43 -3.84 -21.97
C LEU A 702 13.62 -4.09 -23.46
N ARG A 703 12.52 -4.45 -24.15
CA ARG A 703 12.45 -4.58 -25.60
C ARG A 703 11.25 -3.83 -26.14
N GLU A 704 11.42 -3.15 -27.25
CA GLU A 704 10.35 -2.51 -28.01
C GLU A 704 10.48 -2.91 -29.48
N ALA A 705 9.36 -3.21 -30.12
CA ALA A 705 9.30 -3.49 -31.55
C ALA A 705 8.03 -2.89 -32.16
N ARG A 706 8.14 -2.45 -33.41
CA ARG A 706 7.03 -2.05 -34.25
C ARG A 706 6.98 -2.98 -35.46
N LEU A 707 5.87 -3.64 -35.67
CA LEU A 707 5.74 -4.70 -36.63
C LEU A 707 4.56 -4.43 -37.57
N PRO A 708 4.68 -4.70 -38.87
CA PRO A 708 3.58 -4.49 -39.79
C PRO A 708 2.38 -5.36 -39.35
N ALA A 709 1.19 -4.76 -39.38
CA ALA A 709 -0.04 -5.48 -39.06
C ALA A 709 -0.29 -6.59 -40.06
N PRO A 710 -0.62 -7.82 -39.66
CA PRO A 710 -0.91 -8.89 -40.56
C PRO A 710 -2.27 -8.65 -41.25
N GLY A 711 -2.29 -8.59 -42.61
CA GLY A 711 -3.49 -8.39 -43.38
C GLY A 711 -3.37 -7.59 -44.68
N GLY A 712 -2.21 -7.05 -44.98
CA GLY A 712 -1.68 -6.73 -46.29
C GLY A 712 -2.36 -5.70 -47.18
N GLU A 713 -3.50 -5.10 -46.86
CA GLU A 713 -4.17 -4.16 -47.80
C GLU A 713 -4.09 -2.67 -47.47
N GLU A 714 -3.55 -2.31 -46.30
CA GLU A 714 -3.30 -0.91 -45.94
C GLU A 714 -1.82 -0.74 -45.55
N GLU A 715 -1.03 -0.18 -46.49
CA GLU A 715 0.38 0.17 -46.25
C GLU A 715 0.53 1.13 -45.07
N GLY A 716 1.35 0.74 -44.10
CA GLY A 716 1.84 1.64 -43.02
C GLY A 716 1.25 1.43 -41.61
N ARG A 717 0.46 0.38 -41.36
CA ARG A 717 -0.03 0.09 -40.01
C ARG A 717 0.96 -0.78 -39.23
N GLU A 718 1.34 -0.31 -38.03
CA GLU A 718 2.26 -1.01 -37.17
C GLU A 718 1.58 -1.42 -35.86
N VAL A 719 1.83 -2.62 -35.42
CA VAL A 719 1.55 -3.11 -34.06
C VAL A 719 2.74 -2.81 -33.19
N ALA A 720 2.50 -2.17 -32.06
CA ALA A 720 3.55 -1.90 -31.09
C ALA A 720 3.62 -3.02 -30.05
N VAL A 721 4.82 -3.48 -29.77
CA VAL A 721 5.09 -4.55 -28.81
C VAL A 721 6.17 -4.09 -27.82
N TRP A 722 5.89 -4.22 -26.50
CA TRP A 722 6.84 -3.96 -25.45
C TRP A 722 7.00 -5.22 -24.59
N GLN A 723 8.24 -5.52 -24.23
CA GLN A 723 8.58 -6.60 -23.30
C GLN A 723 9.41 -6.09 -22.14
N VAL A 724 9.06 -6.57 -20.94
CA VAL A 724 9.88 -6.42 -19.73
C VAL A 724 10.24 -7.82 -19.27
N ILE A 725 11.55 -8.13 -19.21
CA ILE A 725 12.08 -9.44 -18.84
C ILE A 725 12.79 -9.29 -17.49
N VAL A 726 12.36 -10.05 -16.50
CA VAL A 726 12.87 -10.05 -15.14
C VAL A 726 13.40 -11.43 -14.79
N PRO A 727 14.73 -11.65 -14.82
CA PRO A 727 15.33 -12.94 -14.46
C PRO A 727 15.37 -13.13 -12.94
N ALA A 728 15.26 -14.36 -12.45
CA ALA A 728 15.52 -14.69 -11.06
C ALA A 728 17.01 -14.52 -10.70
N ALA A 729 17.32 -14.40 -9.40
CA ALA A 729 18.57 -13.77 -8.93
C ALA A 729 19.87 -14.57 -9.12
N THR A 730 19.87 -15.91 -9.16
CA THR A 730 21.11 -16.71 -9.12
C THR A 730 21.48 -17.36 -10.45
N ALA A 731 22.77 -17.71 -10.62
CA ALA A 731 23.26 -18.35 -11.84
C ALA A 731 22.67 -19.76 -12.05
N GLU A 732 22.33 -20.46 -10.97
CA GLU A 732 21.64 -21.75 -10.98
C GLU A 732 20.14 -21.58 -11.17
N GLU A 733 19.57 -20.48 -10.63
CA GLU A 733 18.17 -20.05 -10.78
C GLU A 733 17.93 -19.26 -12.08
N ARG A 734 18.95 -18.89 -12.85
CA ARG A 734 18.87 -18.14 -14.12
C ARG A 734 17.99 -18.80 -15.19
N ARG A 735 17.46 -19.99 -14.90
CA ARG A 735 16.48 -20.67 -15.77
C ARG A 735 15.09 -20.08 -15.64
N THR A 736 14.74 -19.43 -14.51
CA THR A 736 13.43 -18.81 -14.34
C THR A 736 13.52 -17.34 -14.70
N SER A 737 12.67 -16.92 -15.63
CA SER A 737 12.47 -15.51 -15.97
C SER A 737 10.98 -15.21 -16.10
N PHE A 738 10.56 -14.09 -15.55
CA PHE A 738 9.22 -13.55 -15.80
C PHE A 738 9.29 -12.59 -16.98
N VAL A 739 8.33 -12.69 -17.89
CA VAL A 739 8.21 -11.80 -19.05
C VAL A 739 6.79 -11.24 -19.10
N GLN A 740 6.69 -9.92 -19.05
CA GLN A 740 5.46 -9.24 -19.44
C GLN A 740 5.58 -8.75 -20.88
N THR A 741 4.61 -9.08 -21.70
CA THR A 741 4.51 -8.59 -23.08
C THR A 741 3.23 -7.77 -23.21
N VAL A 742 3.34 -6.55 -23.72
CA VAL A 742 2.21 -5.68 -24.06
C VAL A 742 2.16 -5.55 -25.57
N VAL A 743 1.00 -5.82 -26.16
CA VAL A 743 0.76 -5.70 -27.59
C VAL A 743 -0.36 -4.69 -27.81
N ALA A 744 -0.08 -3.59 -28.52
CA ALA A 744 -1.05 -2.56 -28.86
C ALA A 744 -1.34 -2.56 -30.36
N GLU A 745 -2.60 -2.68 -30.71
CA GLU A 745 -3.10 -2.77 -32.09
C GLU A 745 -3.79 -1.47 -32.48
N PRO A 746 -3.43 -0.85 -33.61
CA PRO A 746 -4.05 0.40 -34.05
C PRO A 746 -5.52 0.15 -34.49
N TYR A 747 -6.37 1.16 -34.29
CA TYR A 747 -7.77 1.11 -34.71
C TYR A 747 -7.85 1.14 -36.25
N SER A 748 -8.70 0.29 -36.78
CA SER A 748 -9.03 0.21 -38.22
C SER A 748 -10.53 0.15 -38.36
N GLY A 749 -11.12 1.10 -39.08
CA GLY A 749 -12.57 1.14 -39.34
C GLY A 749 -13.11 -0.05 -40.10
N SER A 750 -12.24 -0.90 -40.69
CA SER A 750 -12.59 -2.06 -41.51
C SER A 750 -12.20 -3.41 -40.90
N ALA A 751 -11.55 -3.44 -39.74
CA ALA A 751 -11.03 -4.66 -39.12
C ALA A 751 -12.17 -5.53 -38.56
N ARG A 752 -12.25 -6.79 -38.96
CA ARG A 752 -13.05 -7.80 -38.26
C ARG A 752 -12.39 -8.19 -36.97
N PRO A 753 -13.01 -7.94 -35.81
CA PRO A 753 -12.45 -8.39 -34.54
C PRO A 753 -12.59 -9.91 -34.41
N GLY A 754 -11.67 -10.53 -33.71
CA GLY A 754 -11.85 -11.87 -33.16
C GLY A 754 -10.86 -12.94 -33.59
N SER A 755 -10.42 -13.04 -34.84
CA SER A 755 -9.45 -14.08 -35.27
C SER A 755 -8.00 -13.55 -35.32
N SER A 756 -7.79 -12.24 -35.22
CA SER A 756 -6.51 -11.61 -35.54
C SER A 756 -5.65 -11.36 -34.32
N HIS A 757 -6.22 -10.95 -33.17
CA HIS A 757 -5.43 -10.47 -32.02
C HIS A 757 -4.40 -11.50 -31.48
N ALA A 758 -4.81 -12.71 -31.19
CA ALA A 758 -3.88 -13.77 -30.78
C ALA A 758 -2.90 -14.15 -31.91
N ARG A 759 -3.30 -14.01 -33.16
CA ARG A 759 -2.45 -14.26 -34.33
C ARG A 759 -1.44 -13.15 -34.52
N VAL A 760 -1.87 -11.89 -34.35
CA VAL A 760 -1.00 -10.70 -34.36
C VAL A 760 0.04 -10.78 -33.25
N ALA A 761 -0.38 -11.08 -32.03
CA ALA A 761 0.54 -11.25 -30.90
C ALA A 761 1.55 -12.38 -31.17
N ARG A 762 1.11 -13.53 -31.70
CA ARG A 762 2.01 -14.64 -32.05
C ARG A 762 2.95 -14.28 -33.17
N ALA A 763 2.49 -13.60 -34.22
CA ALA A 763 3.35 -13.15 -35.32
C ALA A 763 4.40 -12.15 -34.81
N ALA A 764 3.99 -11.22 -33.95
CA ALA A 764 4.87 -10.26 -33.31
C ALA A 764 5.98 -10.95 -32.49
N LEU A 765 5.62 -11.92 -31.68
CA LEU A 765 6.57 -12.69 -30.88
C LEU A 765 7.48 -13.58 -31.73
N SER A 766 6.97 -14.18 -32.79
CA SER A 766 7.80 -14.96 -33.72
C SER A 766 8.85 -14.10 -34.40
N GLN A 767 8.52 -12.85 -34.76
CA GLN A 767 9.50 -11.92 -35.37
C GLN A 767 10.56 -11.43 -34.38
N LEU A 768 10.25 -11.38 -33.08
CA LEU A 768 11.22 -11.10 -32.01
C LEU A 768 12.15 -12.30 -31.71
N GLY A 769 12.03 -13.40 -32.46
CA GLY A 769 12.83 -14.60 -32.25
C GLY A 769 12.36 -15.51 -31.10
N ASP A 770 11.22 -15.18 -30.51
CA ASP A 770 10.65 -15.90 -29.36
C ASP A 770 9.66 -16.99 -29.85
N VAL A 771 10.11 -17.88 -30.73
CA VAL A 771 9.28 -18.93 -31.35
C VAL A 771 8.64 -19.86 -30.30
N GLY A 772 9.32 -20.05 -29.16
CA GLY A 772 8.80 -20.85 -28.04
C GLY A 772 7.62 -20.19 -27.30
N LEU A 773 7.51 -18.86 -27.33
CA LEU A 773 6.46 -18.07 -26.71
C LEU A 773 5.15 -18.10 -27.51
N ALA A 774 5.23 -18.29 -28.82
CA ALA A 774 4.09 -18.19 -29.71
C ALA A 774 3.03 -19.28 -29.50
N GLY A 775 3.34 -20.35 -28.75
CA GLY A 775 2.45 -21.49 -28.53
C GLY A 775 1.45 -21.36 -27.37
N GLU A 776 1.81 -20.70 -26.28
CA GLU A 776 1.06 -20.76 -25.00
C GLU A 776 0.90 -19.38 -24.29
N LEU A 777 0.56 -18.35 -25.03
CA LEU A 777 0.28 -17.03 -24.47
C LEU A 777 -1.10 -17.01 -23.79
N ALA A 778 -1.11 -16.89 -22.47
CA ALA A 778 -2.32 -16.58 -21.73
C ALA A 778 -2.38 -15.06 -21.44
N ALA A 779 -3.44 -14.41 -21.88
CA ALA A 779 -3.65 -13.01 -21.57
C ALA A 779 -3.93 -12.85 -20.07
N ALA A 780 -3.20 -11.94 -19.43
CA ALA A 780 -3.48 -11.50 -18.07
C ALA A 780 -4.67 -10.52 -18.04
N VAL A 781 -4.73 -9.65 -19.06
CA VAL A 781 -5.87 -8.76 -19.31
C VAL A 781 -5.83 -8.29 -20.78
N ARG A 782 -7.00 -8.09 -21.37
CA ARG A 782 -7.18 -7.53 -22.69
C ARG A 782 -8.13 -6.35 -22.64
N TYR A 783 -7.71 -5.22 -23.15
CA TYR A 783 -8.55 -4.05 -23.35
C TYR A 783 -8.98 -4.00 -24.80
N MET A 784 -10.27 -3.80 -25.04
CA MET A 784 -10.82 -3.76 -26.40
C MET A 784 -11.78 -2.60 -26.58
N ASP A 785 -11.70 -1.95 -27.73
CA ASP A 785 -12.67 -0.93 -28.14
C ASP A 785 -14.02 -1.60 -28.41
N ALA A 786 -15.05 -1.22 -27.65
CA ALA A 786 -16.37 -1.84 -27.72
C ALA A 786 -17.10 -1.58 -29.03
N GLU A 787 -16.76 -0.54 -29.82
CA GLU A 787 -17.36 -0.30 -31.13
C GLU A 787 -16.99 -1.37 -32.12
N LEU A 788 -15.80 -1.96 -32.02
CA LEU A 788 -15.40 -3.07 -32.89
C LEU A 788 -16.26 -4.33 -32.71
N LEU A 789 -16.78 -4.56 -31.50
CA LEU A 789 -17.70 -5.67 -31.26
C LEU A 789 -19.09 -5.45 -31.87
N LYS A 790 -19.51 -4.18 -31.98
CA LYS A 790 -20.78 -3.82 -32.61
C LYS A 790 -20.76 -3.97 -34.14
N ALA A 791 -19.58 -3.77 -34.76
CA ALA A 791 -19.41 -3.66 -36.19
C ALA A 791 -19.35 -5.01 -36.96
N GLY A 792 -19.27 -6.17 -36.28
CA GLY A 792 -19.14 -7.40 -37.03
C GLY A 792 -18.89 -8.71 -36.30
N ALA A 793 -19.20 -8.74 -34.99
CA ALA A 793 -18.93 -9.93 -34.20
C ALA A 793 -19.92 -11.08 -34.52
N GLU A 794 -19.47 -12.13 -35.18
CA GLU A 794 -19.84 -13.48 -34.78
C GLU A 794 -19.66 -13.56 -33.26
N LYS A 795 -20.66 -14.07 -32.53
CA LYS A 795 -20.71 -14.21 -31.09
C LYS A 795 -19.54 -15.08 -30.59
N VAL A 796 -18.40 -14.45 -30.33
CA VAL A 796 -17.27 -15.11 -29.67
C VAL A 796 -17.58 -15.12 -28.19
N GLY A 797 -17.69 -16.28 -27.58
CA GLY A 797 -17.97 -16.40 -26.15
C GLY A 797 -16.87 -15.76 -25.29
N MET A 798 -17.23 -15.14 -24.14
CA MET A 798 -16.27 -14.58 -23.19
C MET A 798 -15.22 -15.60 -22.72
N GLU A 799 -15.57 -16.88 -22.68
CA GLU A 799 -14.65 -17.97 -22.34
C GLU A 799 -13.50 -18.09 -23.36
N GLU A 800 -13.77 -17.80 -24.64
CA GLU A 800 -12.76 -17.81 -25.70
C GLU A 800 -11.95 -16.52 -25.75
N LEU A 801 -12.51 -15.38 -25.29
CA LEU A 801 -11.84 -14.10 -25.26
C LEU A 801 -10.88 -13.96 -24.07
N GLY A 802 -11.09 -14.73 -23.00
CA GLY A 802 -10.35 -14.61 -21.74
C GLY A 802 -10.70 -13.33 -20.95
N PRO A 803 -9.78 -12.77 -20.14
CA PRO A 803 -10.04 -11.59 -19.31
C PRO A 803 -10.12 -10.32 -20.17
N VAL A 804 -11.32 -9.84 -20.45
CA VAL A 804 -11.57 -8.70 -21.34
C VAL A 804 -12.21 -7.53 -20.61
N VAL A 805 -11.62 -6.35 -20.79
CA VAL A 805 -12.18 -5.05 -20.41
C VAL A 805 -12.66 -4.35 -21.67
N LEU A 806 -13.96 -4.15 -21.78
CA LEU A 806 -14.56 -3.45 -22.91
C LEU A 806 -14.57 -1.95 -22.66
N CYS A 807 -13.73 -1.25 -23.37
CA CYS A 807 -13.59 0.20 -23.30
C CYS A 807 -14.51 0.86 -24.33
N ARG A 808 -15.08 2.00 -24.02
CA ARG A 808 -15.81 2.83 -24.99
C ARG A 808 -14.90 3.30 -26.11
N SER A 809 -13.65 3.66 -25.73
CA SER A 809 -12.56 3.95 -26.64
C SER A 809 -11.22 3.66 -25.98
N LEU A 810 -10.19 3.42 -26.79
CA LEU A 810 -8.84 3.08 -26.34
C LEU A 810 -7.83 3.91 -27.11
N TRP A 811 -6.79 4.45 -26.40
CA TRP A 811 -5.89 5.44 -26.97
C TRP A 811 -4.45 5.14 -26.53
N ASP A 812 -3.50 5.43 -27.41
CA ASP A 812 -2.08 5.44 -27.07
C ASP A 812 -1.67 6.77 -26.39
N ALA A 813 -0.41 6.84 -25.96
CA ALA A 813 0.17 8.00 -25.31
C ALA A 813 0.25 9.27 -26.21
N LYS A 814 0.08 9.13 -27.54
CA LYS A 814 0.08 10.21 -28.51
C LYS A 814 -1.34 10.73 -28.82
N GLY A 815 -2.35 10.04 -28.33
CA GLY A 815 -3.76 10.30 -28.62
C GLY A 815 -4.22 9.63 -29.93
N THR A 816 -3.55 8.54 -30.36
CA THR A 816 -3.98 7.71 -31.48
C THR A 816 -4.93 6.64 -30.95
N ARG A 817 -6.08 6.43 -31.64
CA ARG A 817 -7.05 5.41 -31.24
C ARG A 817 -6.51 4.00 -31.49
N LEU A 818 -6.70 3.13 -30.52
CA LEU A 818 -6.29 1.74 -30.55
C LEU A 818 -7.53 0.82 -30.67
N ALA A 819 -7.37 -0.31 -31.32
CA ALA A 819 -8.38 -1.36 -31.39
C ALA A 819 -8.36 -2.24 -30.15
N ALA A 820 -7.16 -2.62 -29.73
CA ALA A 820 -6.94 -3.45 -28.55
C ALA A 820 -5.56 -3.22 -27.95
N VAL A 821 -5.45 -3.47 -26.64
CA VAL A 821 -4.19 -3.66 -25.93
C VAL A 821 -4.29 -4.95 -25.13
N THR A 822 -3.33 -5.87 -25.32
CA THR A 822 -3.29 -7.12 -24.59
C THR A 822 -2.00 -7.22 -23.78
N VAL A 823 -2.14 -7.51 -22.50
CA VAL A 823 -1.03 -7.78 -21.58
C VAL A 823 -0.93 -9.29 -21.37
N TYR A 824 0.23 -9.85 -21.65
CA TYR A 824 0.53 -11.26 -21.45
C TYR A 824 1.57 -11.42 -20.34
N HIS A 825 1.37 -12.41 -19.50
CA HIS A 825 2.35 -12.84 -18.51
C HIS A 825 2.86 -14.23 -18.88
N SER A 826 4.18 -14.38 -18.95
CA SER A 826 4.83 -15.65 -19.27
C SER A 826 5.96 -15.91 -18.28
N VAL A 827 6.16 -17.18 -17.96
CA VAL A 827 7.26 -17.63 -17.09
C VAL A 827 8.05 -18.67 -17.84
N PHE A 828 9.34 -18.46 -17.93
CA PHE A 828 10.30 -19.40 -18.50
C PHE A 828 11.09 -20.06 -17.38
N CYS A 829 11.28 -21.37 -17.47
CA CYS A 829 12.06 -22.17 -16.52
C CYS A 829 13.15 -22.96 -17.24
#